data_cefd4ea465e0c306bc3f7c618e9a89eb
#
_entry.id   cefd4ea465e0c306bc3f7c618e9a89eb
#
_cell.length_a   1.000
_cell.length_b   1.000
_cell.length_c   1.000
_cell.angle_alpha   90.00
_cell.angle_beta   90.00
_cell.angle_gamma   90.00
#
_symmetry.space_group_name_H-M   'P 1'
#
loop_
_entity.id
_entity.type
_entity.pdbx_description
1 polymer ?
#
loop_
_entity_poly.entity_id
_entity_poly.type
_entity_poly.pdbx_seq_one_letter_code
_entity_poly.pdbx_strand_id
1 'polypeptide(L)'
;MKKYMDRRVFALLLLFVAARGMSAFNERSQYSISLGSMSLFVENAALSDGTNVVLWPDTKVAAQRWTFEIDDEGVTIVNLNSGKHLAPYGVRKAGTRVAQRTASPAQRKWTLTPVEGEEDTYILSMYSSSYGTVLLGATDTGQGASLKLVGEDDANSSLTHWKIVENDDVETSFSPQMRDDIVEGFMNQYYRRASTGHVFGKGGWWGDAEMFETVLDAFETTGDTRYKTYFDELCRNFVQRNGSNWSGNSYNDDITWMVLACIRAYKFFGTATYRVYAKTNYDIMYKRAQVYPEGMLRWCEGKDGTNSCINGPAIVAACYLYEMIGDSAYLDKAKATYEGQRAHLFVATRGRVYDSGQWKNNTFKVGNEWSSTYNQGTMLGAAVKLWKITGEDRYLKDAKNIYQWSFLNLTDRSSRIINVCQTVDGDLCGFKGIFMRYARLYAEECDDPDALDWIASNAFYAYQNRNSKGVIWSKWLTKTAENLRDGDKNVTDDAFGASTAVSAAANAHVGVPYYKDAFRPIAVSDFNDIQFMQLTTDATETDGPVTTLATKEGAYVCYKNVVFGTREATTVSVRVNSAGTSVGRMALYLDGITPSCRVAESDDLAEGWNTITHPIPATSGTHTVYLVVTKAGKVAFGNVWFGDATGLAPLPADGEAETCPTRFDLGGRFLTEPVRGINLVDGGKILIR
;
A
#
# COMPACT_ATOMS: atom_id res chain seq x y z
N MET A 1 -23.94 -60.03 36.00
CA MET A 1 -25.04 -59.19 35.50
C MET A 1 -24.39 -57.95 34.84
N LYS A 2 -24.13 -57.97 33.53
CA LYS A 2 -23.71 -56.79 32.77
C LYS A 2 -24.94 -55.95 32.45
N LYS A 3 -25.07 -54.74 33.02
CA LYS A 3 -26.12 -53.79 32.68
C LYS A 3 -25.85 -53.28 31.25
N TYR A 4 -26.72 -53.64 30.32
CA TYR A 4 -26.86 -52.95 29.06
C TYR A 4 -27.46 -51.56 29.36
N MET A 5 -26.67 -50.52 29.26
CA MET A 5 -27.17 -49.17 29.25
C MET A 5 -27.79 -48.92 27.87
N ASP A 6 -29.06 -48.47 27.88
CA ASP A 6 -29.87 -48.30 26.66
C ASP A 6 -29.20 -47.27 25.72
N ARG A 7 -28.91 -47.68 24.50
CA ARG A 7 -28.31 -46.81 23.46
C ARG A 7 -29.11 -45.52 23.23
N ARG A 8 -30.39 -45.52 23.58
CA ARG A 8 -31.25 -44.31 23.46
C ARG A 8 -30.96 -43.28 24.55
N VAL A 9 -30.58 -43.69 25.75
CA VAL A 9 -30.20 -42.80 26.85
C VAL A 9 -28.85 -42.18 26.59
N PHE A 10 -27.93 -42.91 25.98
CA PHE A 10 -26.61 -42.38 25.57
C PHE A 10 -26.72 -41.37 24.44
N ALA A 11 -27.60 -41.62 23.46
CA ALA A 11 -27.87 -40.64 22.37
C ALA A 11 -28.59 -39.38 22.88
N LEU A 12 -29.50 -39.49 23.88
CA LEU A 12 -30.13 -38.31 24.49
C LEU A 12 -29.14 -37.50 25.36
N LEU A 13 -28.22 -38.14 26.08
CA LEU A 13 -27.17 -37.43 26.84
C LEU A 13 -26.20 -36.70 25.89
N LEU A 14 -25.82 -37.33 24.78
CA LEU A 14 -24.98 -36.68 23.75
C LEU A 14 -25.70 -35.49 23.10
N LEU A 15 -27.00 -35.55 22.85
CA LEU A 15 -27.79 -34.43 22.35
C LEU A 15 -27.92 -33.29 23.39
N PHE A 16 -28.03 -33.60 24.69
CA PHE A 16 -28.11 -32.60 25.74
C PHE A 16 -26.76 -31.94 26.05
N VAL A 17 -25.64 -32.65 25.90
CA VAL A 17 -24.28 -32.10 26.04
C VAL A 17 -23.91 -31.29 24.81
N ALA A 18 -24.28 -31.75 23.61
CA ALA A 18 -24.08 -30.97 22.37
C ALA A 18 -24.87 -29.65 22.38
N ALA A 19 -26.13 -29.66 22.87
CA ALA A 19 -26.94 -28.45 22.97
C ALA A 19 -26.39 -27.41 23.97
N ARG A 20 -25.67 -27.82 25.03
CA ARG A 20 -24.99 -26.89 25.94
C ARG A 20 -23.66 -26.34 25.38
N GLY A 21 -22.95 -27.10 24.56
CA GLY A 21 -21.73 -26.65 23.90
C GLY A 21 -21.97 -25.66 22.74
N MET A 22 -23.13 -25.81 22.04
CA MET A 22 -23.45 -24.95 20.89
C MET A 22 -23.91 -23.54 21.27
N SER A 23 -24.40 -23.33 22.51
CA SER A 23 -24.75 -21.97 22.99
C SER A 23 -23.55 -21.12 23.41
N ALA A 24 -22.34 -21.67 23.37
CA ALA A 24 -21.11 -20.98 23.78
C ALA A 24 -20.47 -20.12 22.69
N PHE A 25 -20.86 -20.29 21.41
CA PHE A 25 -20.25 -19.56 20.30
C PHE A 25 -21.18 -18.49 19.76
N ASN A 26 -20.60 -17.31 19.50
CA ASN A 26 -21.28 -16.19 18.89
C ASN A 26 -21.00 -16.18 17.37
N GLU A 27 -22.05 -16.30 16.55
CA GLU A 27 -21.94 -16.31 15.08
C GLU A 27 -21.35 -15.01 14.48
N ARG A 28 -21.32 -13.93 15.27
CA ARG A 28 -20.78 -12.64 14.83
C ARG A 28 -19.31 -12.46 15.19
N SER A 29 -18.75 -13.32 16.02
CA SER A 29 -17.40 -13.22 16.52
C SER A 29 -16.41 -13.98 15.65
N GLN A 30 -15.14 -13.59 15.74
CA GLN A 30 -14.01 -14.24 15.11
C GLN A 30 -13.33 -15.17 16.13
N TYR A 31 -12.87 -16.31 15.66
CA TYR A 31 -12.25 -17.33 16.49
C TYR A 31 -10.88 -17.73 15.94
N SER A 32 -9.90 -17.92 16.81
CA SER A 32 -8.72 -18.71 16.52
C SER A 32 -9.00 -20.18 16.88
N ILE A 33 -8.54 -21.10 16.04
CA ILE A 33 -8.58 -22.55 16.29
C ILE A 33 -7.12 -23.01 16.32
N SER A 34 -6.66 -23.53 17.45
CA SER A 34 -5.22 -23.80 17.66
C SER A 34 -4.95 -25.16 18.29
N LEU A 35 -3.73 -25.63 18.07
CA LEU A 35 -3.16 -26.83 18.68
C LEU A 35 -1.80 -26.47 19.26
N GLY A 36 -1.70 -26.43 20.59
CA GLY A 36 -0.55 -25.87 21.27
C GLY A 36 -0.37 -24.39 20.95
N SER A 37 0.79 -24.01 20.46
CA SER A 37 1.11 -22.61 20.08
C SER A 37 0.85 -22.30 18.60
N MET A 38 0.27 -23.25 17.84
CA MET A 38 0.04 -23.11 16.41
C MET A 38 -1.45 -22.94 16.10
N SER A 39 -1.80 -21.96 15.29
CA SER A 39 -3.17 -21.71 14.82
C SER A 39 -3.43 -22.31 13.44
N LEU A 40 -4.69 -22.68 13.16
CA LEU A 40 -5.11 -23.05 11.81
C LEU A 40 -4.92 -21.86 10.86
N PHE A 41 -4.19 -22.09 9.80
CA PHE A 41 -3.89 -21.11 8.77
C PHE A 41 -4.22 -21.65 7.38
N VAL A 42 -5.01 -20.92 6.62
CA VAL A 42 -5.16 -21.20 5.18
C VAL A 42 -3.83 -20.88 4.49
N GLU A 43 -3.20 -21.90 3.96
CA GLU A 43 -1.84 -21.83 3.39
C GLU A 43 -1.73 -20.68 2.38
N ASN A 44 -0.70 -19.81 2.58
CA ASN A 44 -0.46 -18.61 1.78
C ASN A 44 -1.62 -17.60 1.75
N ALA A 45 -2.53 -17.63 2.71
CA ALA A 45 -3.76 -16.84 2.72
C ALA A 45 -4.54 -16.92 1.38
N ALA A 46 -4.46 -18.06 0.69
CA ALA A 46 -5.03 -18.23 -0.64
C ALA A 46 -6.56 -18.21 -0.62
N LEU A 47 -7.16 -17.75 -1.73
CA LEU A 47 -8.62 -17.67 -1.91
C LEU A 47 -9.19 -18.87 -2.66
N SER A 48 -8.37 -19.76 -3.21
CA SER A 48 -8.77 -20.85 -4.08
C SER A 48 -9.31 -22.05 -3.33
N ASP A 49 -10.26 -22.75 -3.94
CA ASP A 49 -10.78 -24.03 -3.45
C ASP A 49 -9.69 -25.10 -3.37
N GLY A 50 -9.73 -25.90 -2.32
CA GLY A 50 -8.81 -27.01 -2.10
C GLY A 50 -7.45 -26.60 -1.54
N THR A 51 -7.26 -25.32 -1.17
CA THR A 51 -6.06 -24.89 -0.47
C THR A 51 -5.96 -25.60 0.87
N ASN A 52 -4.74 -26.06 1.22
CA ASN A 52 -4.48 -26.70 2.49
C ASN A 52 -4.79 -25.74 3.65
N VAL A 53 -5.26 -26.31 4.74
CA VAL A 53 -5.23 -25.66 6.05
C VAL A 53 -4.14 -26.37 6.85
N VAL A 54 -3.21 -25.57 7.39
CA VAL A 54 -2.02 -26.05 8.08
C VAL A 54 -1.88 -25.40 9.45
N LEU A 55 -1.03 -25.94 10.30
CA LEU A 55 -0.63 -25.29 11.54
C LEU A 55 0.44 -24.24 11.30
N TRP A 56 0.28 -23.05 11.85
CA TRP A 56 1.24 -21.96 11.75
C TRP A 56 1.23 -21.06 13.00
N PRO A 57 2.38 -20.45 13.38
CA PRO A 57 2.38 -19.46 14.46
C PRO A 57 1.32 -18.39 14.22
N ASP A 58 0.58 -17.99 15.26
CA ASP A 58 -0.46 -16.97 15.13
C ASP A 58 0.15 -15.61 14.82
N THR A 59 -0.12 -15.10 13.63
CA THR A 59 0.29 -13.79 13.16
C THR A 59 -0.88 -12.79 13.09
N LYS A 60 -2.01 -13.14 13.70
CA LYS A 60 -3.21 -12.30 13.79
C LYS A 60 -3.66 -11.78 12.43
N VAL A 61 -3.90 -12.69 11.51
CA VAL A 61 -4.38 -12.38 10.14
C VAL A 61 -5.72 -13.04 9.87
N ALA A 62 -6.49 -12.45 8.95
CA ALA A 62 -7.81 -12.97 8.58
C ALA A 62 -7.80 -14.44 8.10
N ALA A 63 -6.69 -14.88 7.48
CA ALA A 63 -6.51 -16.27 7.06
C ALA A 63 -6.31 -17.26 8.22
N GLN A 64 -6.12 -16.76 9.46
CA GLN A 64 -6.04 -17.53 10.71
C GLN A 64 -7.26 -17.31 11.61
N ARG A 65 -8.29 -16.61 11.13
CA ARG A 65 -9.56 -16.40 11.85
C ARG A 65 -10.69 -17.10 11.15
N TRP A 66 -11.61 -17.55 11.98
CA TRP A 66 -12.75 -18.37 11.56
C TRP A 66 -14.03 -17.82 12.19
N THR A 67 -15.11 -17.80 11.45
CA THR A 67 -16.45 -17.54 11.95
C THR A 67 -17.26 -18.82 11.95
N PHE A 68 -18.30 -18.89 12.77
CA PHE A 68 -19.14 -20.06 12.91
C PHE A 68 -20.57 -19.74 12.46
N GLU A 69 -21.13 -20.60 11.60
CA GLU A 69 -22.54 -20.61 11.26
C GLU A 69 -23.15 -21.85 11.96
N ILE A 70 -24.09 -21.63 12.84
CA ILE A 70 -24.64 -22.66 13.71
C ILE A 70 -26.10 -22.94 13.34
N ASP A 71 -26.44 -24.21 13.13
CA ASP A 71 -27.83 -24.66 12.95
C ASP A 71 -28.04 -26.03 13.61
N ASP A 72 -29.26 -26.58 13.47
CA ASP A 72 -29.64 -27.87 14.08
C ASP A 72 -28.83 -29.08 13.59
N GLU A 73 -28.12 -28.93 12.44
CA GLU A 73 -27.30 -29.99 11.86
C GLU A 73 -25.86 -29.95 12.32
N GLY A 74 -25.42 -28.84 12.94
CA GLY A 74 -24.05 -28.65 13.43
C GLY A 74 -23.45 -27.29 13.13
N VAL A 75 -22.11 -27.20 13.19
CA VAL A 75 -21.34 -25.98 13.02
C VAL A 75 -20.64 -25.99 11.66
N THR A 76 -20.85 -24.95 10.86
CA THR A 76 -20.02 -24.65 9.69
C THR A 76 -18.92 -23.68 10.11
N ILE A 77 -17.68 -24.03 9.84
CA ILE A 77 -16.51 -23.23 10.16
C ILE A 77 -16.05 -22.52 8.88
N VAL A 78 -16.11 -21.20 8.88
CA VAL A 78 -15.85 -20.35 7.69
C VAL A 78 -14.59 -19.52 7.89
N ASN A 79 -13.66 -19.56 6.95
CA ASN A 79 -12.45 -18.74 7.02
C ASN A 79 -12.78 -17.27 6.75
N LEU A 80 -12.31 -16.39 7.62
CA LEU A 80 -12.61 -14.96 7.56
C LEU A 80 -12.05 -14.29 6.27
N ASN A 81 -10.89 -14.74 5.79
CA ASN A 81 -10.25 -14.17 4.59
C ASN A 81 -10.94 -14.59 3.29
N SER A 82 -11.27 -15.87 3.16
CA SER A 82 -11.73 -16.46 1.89
C SER A 82 -13.24 -16.65 1.79
N GLY A 83 -13.96 -16.61 2.94
CA GLY A 83 -15.37 -16.99 3.00
C GLY A 83 -15.63 -18.49 2.73
N LYS A 84 -14.58 -19.32 2.72
CA LYS A 84 -14.70 -20.77 2.43
C LYS A 84 -14.72 -21.62 3.71
N HIS A 85 -15.23 -22.83 3.56
CA HIS A 85 -15.46 -23.73 4.68
C HIS A 85 -14.25 -24.60 4.99
N LEU A 86 -13.95 -24.84 6.26
CA LEU A 86 -13.08 -25.91 6.72
C LEU A 86 -13.81 -27.25 6.48
N ALA A 87 -13.35 -28.05 5.53
CA ALA A 87 -14.08 -29.27 5.15
C ALA A 87 -13.14 -30.34 4.55
N PRO A 88 -13.55 -31.64 4.59
CA PRO A 88 -12.81 -32.71 3.92
C PRO A 88 -12.72 -32.47 2.41
N TYR A 89 -11.55 -32.67 1.85
CA TYR A 89 -11.33 -32.61 0.39
C TYR A 89 -11.48 -34.02 -0.21
N GLY A 90 -12.68 -34.56 -0.13
CA GLY A 90 -13.05 -35.91 -0.54
C GLY A 90 -14.16 -36.51 0.32
N VAL A 91 -14.17 -37.84 0.44
CA VAL A 91 -15.14 -38.57 1.26
C VAL A 91 -14.78 -38.45 2.75
N ARG A 92 -15.80 -38.49 3.63
CA ARG A 92 -15.63 -38.43 5.08
C ARG A 92 -15.17 -39.77 5.65
N LYS A 93 -13.84 -40.04 5.53
CA LYS A 93 -13.20 -41.23 6.11
C LYS A 93 -11.81 -40.86 6.66
N ALA A 94 -11.32 -41.66 7.58
CA ALA A 94 -9.95 -41.52 8.10
C ALA A 94 -8.92 -41.48 6.96
N GLY A 95 -7.94 -40.59 7.06
CA GLY A 95 -6.93 -40.31 6.05
C GLY A 95 -7.30 -39.23 5.02
N THR A 96 -8.58 -38.81 4.94
CA THR A 96 -8.96 -37.75 4.02
C THR A 96 -8.40 -36.39 4.48
N ARG A 97 -7.74 -35.68 3.57
CA ARG A 97 -7.23 -34.33 3.80
C ARG A 97 -8.36 -33.35 4.10
N VAL A 98 -8.15 -32.45 5.05
CA VAL A 98 -9.04 -31.31 5.32
C VAL A 98 -8.41 -30.03 4.75
N ALA A 99 -9.24 -29.24 4.09
CA ALA A 99 -8.81 -28.04 3.36
C ALA A 99 -9.89 -26.94 3.43
N GLN A 100 -9.58 -25.76 3.00
CA GLN A 100 -10.66 -24.79 2.71
C GLN A 100 -11.30 -25.12 1.36
N ARG A 101 -12.63 -25.03 1.30
CA ARG A 101 -13.36 -25.25 0.04
C ARG A 101 -14.79 -24.74 0.10
N THR A 102 -15.39 -24.52 -1.06
CA THR A 102 -16.84 -24.36 -1.19
C THR A 102 -17.50 -25.75 -1.07
N ALA A 103 -17.94 -26.10 0.13
CA ALA A 103 -18.49 -27.42 0.41
C ALA A 103 -20.02 -27.39 0.48
N SER A 104 -20.68 -28.49 0.05
CA SER A 104 -22.10 -28.65 0.22
C SER A 104 -22.46 -28.74 1.73
N PRO A 105 -23.71 -28.43 2.15
CA PRO A 105 -24.10 -28.48 3.56
C PRO A 105 -23.73 -29.81 4.24
N ALA A 106 -24.01 -30.96 3.60
CA ALA A 106 -23.66 -32.25 4.12
C ALA A 106 -22.16 -32.51 4.34
N GLN A 107 -21.26 -31.72 3.72
CA GLN A 107 -19.80 -31.91 3.80
C GLN A 107 -19.08 -30.88 4.68
N ARG A 108 -19.78 -29.89 5.22
CA ARG A 108 -19.16 -28.78 5.97
C ARG A 108 -19.57 -28.69 7.43
N LYS A 109 -20.52 -29.59 7.89
CA LYS A 109 -21.04 -29.57 9.26
C LYS A 109 -20.15 -30.37 10.19
N TRP A 110 -19.72 -29.72 11.26
CA TRP A 110 -18.93 -30.27 12.34
C TRP A 110 -19.77 -30.36 13.62
N THR A 111 -19.53 -31.39 14.41
CA THR A 111 -19.99 -31.48 15.79
C THR A 111 -18.82 -31.13 16.69
N LEU A 112 -18.98 -30.16 17.59
CA LEU A 112 -17.97 -29.74 18.56
C LEU A 112 -18.29 -30.35 19.92
N THR A 113 -17.39 -31.19 20.42
CA THR A 113 -17.55 -31.85 21.73
C THR A 113 -16.47 -31.31 22.67
N PRO A 114 -16.85 -30.67 23.82
CA PRO A 114 -15.88 -30.20 24.79
C PRO A 114 -15.01 -31.35 25.33
N VAL A 115 -13.74 -31.09 25.55
CA VAL A 115 -12.80 -32.01 26.18
C VAL A 115 -12.88 -31.83 27.70
N GLU A 116 -13.13 -32.91 28.43
CA GLU A 116 -13.26 -32.84 29.88
C GLU A 116 -11.92 -32.43 30.54
N GLY A 117 -11.94 -31.36 31.35
CA GLY A 117 -10.78 -30.85 32.06
C GLY A 117 -9.88 -29.91 31.25
N GLU A 118 -10.19 -29.64 29.98
CA GLU A 118 -9.46 -28.71 29.13
C GLU A 118 -10.35 -27.52 28.76
N GLU A 119 -10.00 -26.34 29.25
CA GLU A 119 -10.77 -25.10 29.00
C GLU A 119 -10.70 -24.70 27.51
N ASP A 120 -11.84 -24.29 26.95
CA ASP A 120 -12.02 -23.85 25.54
C ASP A 120 -11.51 -24.87 24.51
N THR A 121 -11.44 -26.14 24.88
CA THR A 121 -10.89 -27.20 24.03
C THR A 121 -11.96 -28.16 23.57
N TYR A 122 -11.95 -28.50 22.29
CA TYR A 122 -13.01 -29.27 21.63
C TYR A 122 -12.45 -30.33 20.70
N ILE A 123 -13.16 -31.43 20.59
CA ILE A 123 -13.00 -32.38 19.49
C ILE A 123 -13.99 -31.99 18.39
N LEU A 124 -13.50 -31.83 17.17
CA LEU A 124 -14.30 -31.56 15.97
C LEU A 124 -14.54 -32.87 15.24
N SER A 125 -15.79 -33.27 15.13
CA SER A 125 -16.17 -34.56 14.51
C SER A 125 -17.20 -34.41 13.39
N MET A 126 -17.23 -35.38 12.49
CA MET A 126 -18.28 -35.58 11.46
C MET A 126 -18.74 -37.03 11.44
N TYR A 127 -20.01 -37.24 11.19
CA TYR A 127 -20.53 -38.58 10.95
C TYR A 127 -20.64 -38.93 9.47
N SER A 128 -20.27 -40.16 9.13
CA SER A 128 -20.44 -40.76 7.81
C SER A 128 -21.18 -42.07 7.92
N SER A 129 -22.29 -42.22 7.19
CA SER A 129 -23.07 -43.49 7.21
C SER A 129 -22.24 -44.70 6.76
N SER A 130 -21.22 -44.50 5.93
CA SER A 130 -20.37 -45.58 5.41
C SER A 130 -19.10 -45.85 6.23
N TYR A 131 -18.62 -44.86 7.00
CA TYR A 131 -17.30 -44.93 7.65
C TYR A 131 -17.34 -44.61 9.15
N GLY A 132 -18.53 -44.34 9.72
CA GLY A 132 -18.69 -43.98 11.13
C GLY A 132 -18.26 -42.54 11.44
N THR A 133 -17.95 -42.28 12.71
CA THR A 133 -17.47 -40.99 13.18
C THR A 133 -15.99 -40.80 12.80
N VAL A 134 -15.68 -39.63 12.28
CA VAL A 134 -14.29 -39.19 11.98
C VAL A 134 -14.03 -37.86 12.63
N LEU A 135 -12.79 -37.62 13.06
CA LEU A 135 -12.36 -36.43 13.79
C LEU A 135 -11.41 -35.58 12.96
N LEU A 136 -11.41 -34.29 13.21
CA LEU A 136 -10.35 -33.41 12.70
C LEU A 136 -9.06 -33.67 13.48
N GLY A 137 -8.00 -34.05 12.80
CA GLY A 137 -6.68 -34.27 13.40
C GLY A 137 -5.58 -33.55 12.61
N ALA A 138 -4.51 -33.15 13.30
CA ALA A 138 -3.28 -32.70 12.66
C ALA A 138 -2.34 -33.89 12.41
N THR A 139 -1.41 -33.74 11.46
CA THR A 139 -0.38 -34.76 11.19
C THR A 139 0.73 -34.77 12.24
N ASP A 140 1.03 -33.61 12.82
CA ASP A 140 1.91 -33.38 13.97
C ASP A 140 1.59 -32.01 14.60
N THR A 141 2.41 -31.52 15.54
CA THR A 141 2.22 -30.23 16.23
C THR A 141 3.08 -29.10 15.67
N GLY A 142 3.89 -29.37 14.64
CA GLY A 142 4.86 -28.41 14.10
C GLY A 142 4.28 -27.49 13.07
N GLN A 143 5.03 -26.45 12.76
CA GLN A 143 4.74 -25.51 11.69
C GLN A 143 4.63 -26.22 10.33
N GLY A 144 3.57 -25.93 9.59
CA GLY A 144 3.29 -26.54 8.29
C GLY A 144 2.58 -27.90 8.37
N ALA A 145 2.31 -28.42 9.58
CA ALA A 145 1.57 -29.65 9.75
C ALA A 145 0.18 -29.56 9.09
N SER A 146 -0.15 -30.56 8.27
CA SER A 146 -1.41 -30.61 7.53
C SER A 146 -2.54 -31.21 8.37
N LEU A 147 -3.77 -30.95 7.96
CA LEU A 147 -4.99 -31.48 8.56
C LEU A 147 -5.50 -32.70 7.80
N LYS A 148 -6.01 -33.68 8.54
CA LYS A 148 -6.67 -34.85 7.99
C LYS A 148 -7.82 -35.33 8.90
N LEU A 149 -8.72 -36.07 8.36
CA LEU A 149 -9.65 -36.86 9.18
C LEU A 149 -8.94 -38.06 9.78
N VAL A 150 -9.21 -38.37 11.04
CA VAL A 150 -8.71 -39.54 11.79
C VAL A 150 -9.87 -40.34 12.32
N GLY A 151 -9.64 -41.54 12.80
CA GLY A 151 -10.67 -42.39 13.37
C GLY A 151 -11.13 -41.94 14.76
N GLU A 152 -12.27 -42.48 15.22
CA GLU A 152 -12.81 -42.18 16.56
C GLU A 152 -11.86 -42.66 17.68
N ASP A 153 -11.05 -43.69 17.44
CA ASP A 153 -10.06 -44.22 18.39
C ASP A 153 -8.96 -43.18 18.74
N ASP A 154 -8.77 -42.16 17.90
CA ASP A 154 -7.83 -41.05 18.10
C ASP A 154 -8.41 -39.92 18.98
N ALA A 155 -9.63 -40.08 19.55
CA ALA A 155 -10.28 -39.03 20.35
C ALA A 155 -9.48 -38.57 21.58
N ASN A 156 -8.63 -39.44 22.13
CA ASN A 156 -7.76 -39.12 23.28
C ASN A 156 -6.37 -38.58 22.86
N SER A 157 -6.15 -38.38 21.56
CA SER A 157 -4.91 -37.86 21.04
C SER A 157 -4.89 -36.33 21.16
N SER A 158 -3.80 -35.77 21.70
CA SER A 158 -3.61 -34.32 21.71
C SER A 158 -3.61 -33.67 20.29
N LEU A 159 -3.47 -34.47 19.23
CA LEU A 159 -3.56 -34.01 17.84
C LEU A 159 -5.01 -33.78 17.36
N THR A 160 -6.02 -34.10 18.19
CA THR A 160 -7.45 -33.89 17.91
C THR A 160 -8.12 -32.93 18.90
N HIS A 161 -7.37 -32.41 19.89
CA HIS A 161 -7.84 -31.46 20.89
C HIS A 161 -7.59 -30.02 20.42
N TRP A 162 -8.63 -29.35 19.94
CA TRP A 162 -8.55 -28.02 19.35
C TRP A 162 -8.97 -26.96 20.36
N LYS A 163 -8.07 -26.06 20.72
CA LYS A 163 -8.42 -24.89 21.51
C LYS A 163 -9.07 -23.85 20.61
N ILE A 164 -10.26 -23.38 20.99
CA ILE A 164 -11.06 -22.40 20.23
C ILE A 164 -11.27 -21.18 21.11
N VAL A 165 -10.68 -20.06 20.72
CA VAL A 165 -10.72 -18.81 21.49
C VAL A 165 -11.31 -17.70 20.65
N GLU A 166 -12.24 -16.94 21.22
CA GLU A 166 -12.81 -15.75 20.62
C GLU A 166 -11.76 -14.65 20.53
N ASN A 167 -11.61 -14.06 19.34
CA ASN A 167 -10.62 -13.01 19.04
C ASN A 167 -11.18 -12.07 17.97
N ASP A 168 -11.83 -10.99 18.39
CA ASP A 168 -12.40 -9.98 17.48
C ASP A 168 -11.37 -8.88 17.11
N ASP A 169 -10.09 -9.26 16.96
CA ASP A 169 -8.96 -8.36 16.82
C ASP A 169 -8.37 -8.27 15.40
N VAL A 170 -9.01 -8.88 14.41
CA VAL A 170 -8.49 -8.90 13.03
C VAL A 170 -9.37 -8.12 12.07
N GLU A 171 -8.78 -7.12 11.45
CA GLU A 171 -9.41 -6.35 10.38
C GLU A 171 -9.44 -7.15 9.06
N THR A 172 -10.48 -6.93 8.26
CA THR A 172 -10.70 -7.59 6.96
C THR A 172 -10.24 -6.73 5.76
N SER A 173 -9.76 -5.53 6.03
CA SER A 173 -9.21 -4.60 5.04
C SER A 173 -7.89 -4.03 5.53
N PHE A 174 -7.09 -3.49 4.62
CA PHE A 174 -5.81 -2.89 4.99
C PHE A 174 -6.02 -1.63 5.85
N SER A 175 -5.28 -1.52 6.95
CA SER A 175 -5.41 -0.44 7.93
C SER A 175 -4.10 0.32 8.17
N PRO A 176 -4.13 1.53 8.78
CA PRO A 176 -2.94 2.24 9.19
C PRO A 176 -2.04 1.42 10.12
N GLN A 177 -2.63 0.64 11.04
CA GLN A 177 -1.85 -0.23 11.93
C GLN A 177 -1.10 -1.32 11.16
N MET A 178 -1.73 -1.93 10.15
CA MET A 178 -1.06 -2.93 9.30
C MET A 178 0.10 -2.32 8.51
N ARG A 179 -0.05 -1.07 8.03
CA ARG A 179 1.06 -0.33 7.40
C ARG A 179 2.22 -0.17 8.37
N ASP A 180 1.93 0.30 9.57
CA ASP A 180 2.94 0.57 10.58
C ASP A 180 3.64 -0.72 11.01
N ASP A 181 2.92 -1.82 11.19
CA ASP A 181 3.47 -3.16 11.47
C ASP A 181 4.44 -3.64 10.38
N ILE A 182 4.10 -3.43 9.11
CA ILE A 182 4.98 -3.80 7.97
C ILE A 182 6.27 -2.97 8.00
N VAL A 183 6.12 -1.65 8.19
CA VAL A 183 7.27 -0.74 8.26
C VAL A 183 8.16 -1.08 9.44
N GLU A 184 7.59 -1.27 10.63
CA GLU A 184 8.36 -1.62 11.82
C GLU A 184 9.05 -2.97 11.70
N GLY A 185 8.38 -3.99 11.19
CA GLY A 185 8.97 -5.31 10.95
C GLY A 185 10.19 -5.21 10.03
N PHE A 186 10.09 -4.45 8.95
CA PHE A 186 11.19 -4.19 8.04
C PHE A 186 12.34 -3.41 8.70
N MET A 187 12.03 -2.30 9.37
CA MET A 187 13.03 -1.45 10.01
C MET A 187 13.77 -2.21 11.11
N ASN A 188 13.07 -2.96 11.97
CA ASN A 188 13.68 -3.75 13.03
C ASN A 188 14.61 -4.83 12.49
N GLN A 189 14.32 -5.40 11.33
CA GLN A 189 15.13 -6.46 10.73
C GLN A 189 16.35 -5.91 9.97
N TYR A 190 16.22 -4.81 9.23
CA TYR A 190 17.17 -4.39 8.19
C TYR A 190 17.85 -3.05 8.43
N TYR A 191 17.24 -2.11 9.16
CA TYR A 191 17.83 -0.80 9.42
C TYR A 191 18.94 -0.93 10.48
N ARG A 192 20.18 -0.89 10.05
CA ARG A 192 21.34 -1.19 10.89
C ARG A 192 22.31 -0.03 10.93
N ARG A 193 22.88 0.23 12.12
CA ARG A 193 23.92 1.22 12.28
C ARG A 193 25.19 0.78 11.55
N ALA A 194 25.76 1.69 10.75
CA ALA A 194 27.05 1.58 10.10
C ALA A 194 28.05 2.58 10.72
N SER A 195 29.30 2.58 10.24
CA SER A 195 30.32 3.52 10.73
C SER A 195 29.94 4.99 10.53
N THR A 196 29.10 5.30 9.56
CA THR A 196 28.79 6.64 9.08
C THR A 196 27.32 6.91 8.79
N GLY A 197 26.46 6.37 9.58
CA GLY A 197 25.02 6.45 9.43
C GLY A 197 24.39 5.07 9.54
N HIS A 198 23.41 4.77 8.70
CA HIS A 198 22.72 3.51 8.68
C HIS A 198 22.66 2.92 7.27
N VAL A 199 22.37 1.62 7.19
CA VAL A 199 22.20 0.86 5.93
C VAL A 199 21.04 -0.13 6.08
N PHE A 200 20.51 -0.59 4.95
CA PHE A 200 19.52 -1.65 4.85
C PHE A 200 20.13 -3.00 4.43
N GLY A 201 21.16 -3.48 5.00
CA GLY A 201 21.81 -4.73 4.58
C GLY A 201 23.09 -4.46 3.80
N LYS A 202 23.39 -5.24 2.75
CA LYS A 202 24.67 -5.15 2.04
C LYS A 202 24.87 -3.85 1.26
N GLY A 203 23.82 -3.13 0.97
CA GLY A 203 23.86 -1.92 0.16
C GLY A 203 24.35 -2.20 -1.27
N GLY A 204 23.89 -1.40 -2.19
CA GLY A 204 24.27 -1.42 -3.59
C GLY A 204 24.07 -0.01 -4.15
N TRP A 205 23.95 0.11 -5.44
CA TRP A 205 23.61 1.38 -6.05
C TRP A 205 22.09 1.55 -6.17
N TRP A 206 21.49 0.89 -7.14
CA TRP A 206 20.07 1.05 -7.43
C TRP A 206 19.17 0.40 -6.36
N GLY A 207 19.61 -0.71 -5.74
CA GLY A 207 18.87 -1.32 -4.62
C GLY A 207 18.82 -0.41 -3.39
N ASP A 208 19.92 0.27 -3.05
CA ASP A 208 19.92 1.30 -2.00
C ASP A 208 18.97 2.45 -2.37
N ALA A 209 19.02 2.93 -3.63
CA ALA A 209 18.18 4.02 -4.09
C ALA A 209 16.68 3.70 -3.95
N GLU A 210 16.26 2.50 -4.36
CA GLU A 210 14.86 2.08 -4.24
C GLU A 210 14.41 1.91 -2.78
N MET A 211 15.28 1.42 -1.91
CA MET A 211 14.97 1.38 -0.47
C MET A 211 14.88 2.78 0.15
N PHE A 212 15.68 3.75 -0.33
CA PHE A 212 15.57 5.15 0.07
C PHE A 212 14.26 5.77 -0.43
N GLU A 213 13.86 5.46 -1.66
CA GLU A 213 12.56 5.85 -2.22
C GLU A 213 11.39 5.30 -1.39
N THR A 214 11.50 4.08 -0.86
CA THR A 214 10.49 3.49 0.03
C THR A 214 10.33 4.27 1.34
N VAL A 215 11.43 4.79 1.89
CA VAL A 215 11.39 5.70 3.06
C VAL A 215 10.69 7.02 2.72
N LEU A 216 10.93 7.54 1.51
CA LEU A 216 10.25 8.75 1.03
C LEU A 216 8.76 8.50 0.76
N ASP A 217 8.38 7.33 0.24
CA ASP A 217 6.99 6.93 0.08
C ASP A 217 6.25 6.94 1.43
N ALA A 218 6.89 6.39 2.48
CA ALA A 218 6.33 6.39 3.83
C ALA A 218 6.22 7.80 4.42
N PHE A 219 7.20 8.67 4.18
CA PHE A 219 7.12 10.08 4.58
C PHE A 219 5.98 10.81 3.85
N GLU A 220 5.87 10.64 2.54
CA GLU A 220 4.88 11.31 1.70
C GLU A 220 3.44 10.99 2.15
N THR A 221 3.18 9.76 2.59
CA THR A 221 1.85 9.31 2.99
C THR A 221 1.54 9.48 4.46
N THR A 222 2.54 9.71 5.32
CA THR A 222 2.32 9.82 6.78
C THR A 222 2.71 11.17 7.37
N GLY A 223 3.60 11.92 6.71
CA GLY A 223 4.21 13.13 7.28
C GLY A 223 5.12 12.87 8.47
N ASP A 224 5.41 11.61 8.83
CA ASP A 224 6.21 11.25 9.99
C ASP A 224 7.69 11.63 9.80
N THR A 225 8.15 12.57 10.61
CA THR A 225 9.51 13.12 10.53
C THR A 225 10.63 12.13 10.82
N ARG A 226 10.33 10.96 11.42
CA ARG A 226 11.29 9.87 11.59
C ARG A 226 11.88 9.43 10.25
N TYR A 227 11.07 9.42 9.18
CA TYR A 227 11.52 9.04 7.84
C TYR A 227 12.55 10.00 7.25
N LYS A 228 12.47 11.30 7.60
CA LYS A 228 13.53 12.26 7.24
C LYS A 228 14.85 11.86 7.88
N THR A 229 14.84 11.55 9.17
CA THR A 229 16.06 11.10 9.88
C THR A 229 16.63 9.82 9.25
N TYR A 230 15.79 8.86 8.93
CA TYR A 230 16.22 7.63 8.26
C TYR A 230 16.86 7.91 6.92
N PHE A 231 16.23 8.75 6.09
CA PHE A 231 16.79 9.12 4.79
C PHE A 231 18.14 9.84 4.93
N ASP A 232 18.24 10.81 5.83
CA ASP A 232 19.47 11.59 6.07
C ASP A 232 20.65 10.66 6.45
N GLU A 233 20.40 9.65 7.28
CA GLU A 233 21.43 8.71 7.73
C GLU A 233 21.81 7.69 6.64
N LEU A 234 20.85 7.18 5.90
CA LEU A 234 21.07 6.28 4.76
C LEU A 234 21.85 6.98 3.65
N CYS A 235 21.43 8.18 3.27
CA CYS A 235 22.07 8.98 2.23
C CYS A 235 23.49 9.41 2.63
N ARG A 236 23.71 9.78 3.90
CA ARG A 236 25.05 10.10 4.42
C ARG A 236 26.01 8.91 4.27
N ASN A 237 25.56 7.72 4.63
CA ASN A 237 26.38 6.50 4.47
C ASN A 237 26.64 6.21 2.99
N PHE A 238 25.64 6.33 2.13
CA PHE A 238 25.81 6.14 0.69
C PHE A 238 26.84 7.09 0.09
N VAL A 239 26.73 8.40 0.38
CA VAL A 239 27.65 9.43 -0.15
C VAL A 239 29.06 9.24 0.40
N GLN A 240 29.21 8.79 1.63
CA GLN A 240 30.54 8.49 2.18
C GLN A 240 31.21 7.32 1.48
N ARG A 241 30.47 6.29 1.08
CA ARG A 241 31.01 5.14 0.34
C ARG A 241 31.31 5.46 -1.13
N ASN A 242 30.47 6.26 -1.76
CA ASN A 242 30.46 6.45 -3.21
C ASN A 242 30.86 7.85 -3.67
N GLY A 243 31.09 8.79 -2.72
CA GLY A 243 31.31 10.21 -3.03
C GLY A 243 30.02 10.94 -3.43
N SER A 244 30.14 12.23 -3.72
CA SER A 244 29.03 13.08 -4.19
C SER A 244 28.97 13.20 -5.73
N ASN A 245 30.00 12.76 -6.43
CA ASN A 245 30.06 12.65 -7.89
C ASN A 245 30.11 11.18 -8.28
N TRP A 246 29.07 10.73 -8.99
CA TRP A 246 28.86 9.32 -9.28
C TRP A 246 29.31 8.91 -10.69
N SER A 247 30.07 9.76 -11.37
CA SER A 247 30.59 9.49 -12.72
C SER A 247 31.46 8.23 -12.82
N GLY A 248 31.98 7.73 -11.68
CA GLY A 248 32.74 6.49 -11.61
C GLY A 248 31.91 5.21 -11.76
N ASN A 249 30.60 5.28 -11.57
CA ASN A 249 29.71 4.15 -11.87
C ASN A 249 29.45 4.09 -13.38
N SER A 250 29.73 2.95 -14.02
CA SER A 250 29.51 2.77 -15.47
C SER A 250 28.04 2.56 -15.86
N TYR A 251 27.18 2.22 -14.90
CA TYR A 251 25.74 2.00 -15.12
C TYR A 251 24.96 3.30 -14.96
N ASN A 252 24.36 3.78 -16.04
CA ASN A 252 23.64 5.04 -16.08
C ASN A 252 22.32 4.98 -15.32
N ASP A 253 21.66 3.84 -15.32
CA ASP A 253 20.45 3.59 -14.53
C ASP A 253 20.73 3.63 -13.04
N ASP A 254 21.80 3.03 -12.53
CA ASP A 254 22.20 3.09 -11.12
C ASP A 254 22.26 4.52 -10.61
N ILE A 255 22.90 5.41 -11.41
CA ILE A 255 23.00 6.83 -11.08
C ILE A 255 21.62 7.47 -11.08
N THR A 256 20.78 7.12 -12.05
CA THR A 256 19.45 7.72 -12.23
C THR A 256 18.52 7.35 -11.09
N TRP A 257 18.56 6.11 -10.61
CA TRP A 257 17.78 5.70 -9.44
C TRP A 257 18.14 6.52 -8.20
N MET A 258 19.42 6.73 -7.92
CA MET A 258 19.84 7.55 -6.78
C MET A 258 19.53 9.05 -7.00
N VAL A 259 19.55 9.54 -8.24
CA VAL A 259 19.06 10.89 -8.57
C VAL A 259 17.59 11.06 -8.22
N LEU A 260 16.74 10.06 -8.52
CA LEU A 260 15.32 10.06 -8.15
C LEU A 260 15.14 10.17 -6.63
N ALA A 261 15.82 9.34 -5.86
CA ALA A 261 15.78 9.40 -4.41
C ALA A 261 16.19 10.79 -3.88
N CYS A 262 17.26 11.37 -4.41
CA CYS A 262 17.74 12.68 -3.98
C CYS A 262 16.80 13.83 -4.37
N ILE A 263 16.23 13.84 -5.59
CA ILE A 263 15.34 14.93 -5.99
C ILE A 263 14.01 14.88 -5.25
N ARG A 264 13.45 13.69 -4.97
CA ARG A 264 12.29 13.54 -4.12
C ARG A 264 12.57 13.94 -2.67
N ALA A 265 13.74 13.58 -2.12
CA ALA A 265 14.15 14.04 -0.80
C ALA A 265 14.25 15.56 -0.73
N TYR A 266 14.75 16.21 -1.80
CA TYR A 266 14.73 17.67 -1.89
C TYR A 266 13.30 18.22 -1.94
N LYS A 267 12.40 17.58 -2.70
CA LYS A 267 10.98 17.94 -2.77
C LYS A 267 10.35 17.98 -1.37
N PHE A 268 10.62 16.96 -0.55
CA PHE A 268 9.98 16.82 0.76
C PHE A 268 10.70 17.61 1.88
N PHE A 269 12.03 17.56 1.91
CA PHE A 269 12.82 18.03 3.06
C PHE A 269 13.46 19.40 2.86
N GLY A 270 13.49 19.92 1.64
CA GLY A 270 14.11 21.20 1.33
C GLY A 270 15.63 21.25 1.47
N THR A 271 16.29 20.15 1.77
CA THR A 271 17.73 20.08 2.01
C THR A 271 18.51 20.31 0.71
N ALA A 272 19.12 21.50 0.56
CA ALA A 272 19.78 21.94 -0.68
C ALA A 272 20.83 20.95 -1.23
N THR A 273 21.49 20.20 -0.34
CA THR A 273 22.49 19.18 -0.70
C THR A 273 21.88 18.10 -1.60
N TYR A 274 20.65 17.67 -1.35
CA TYR A 274 19.97 16.65 -2.17
C TYR A 274 19.68 17.14 -3.59
N ARG A 275 19.30 18.42 -3.73
CA ARG A 275 19.16 19.06 -5.05
C ARG A 275 20.50 19.07 -5.81
N VAL A 276 21.60 19.40 -5.11
CA VAL A 276 22.92 19.42 -5.72
C VAL A 276 23.33 18.03 -6.20
N TYR A 277 23.14 17.00 -5.36
CA TYR A 277 23.43 15.62 -5.76
C TYR A 277 22.59 15.20 -6.97
N ALA A 278 21.29 15.45 -6.93
CA ALA A 278 20.38 15.08 -8.02
C ALA A 278 20.77 15.78 -9.33
N LYS A 279 20.87 17.12 -9.31
CA LYS A 279 21.15 17.90 -10.51
C LYS A 279 22.50 17.55 -11.11
N THR A 280 23.57 17.56 -10.31
CA THR A 280 24.92 17.31 -10.79
C THR A 280 25.05 15.93 -11.44
N ASN A 281 24.53 14.90 -10.77
CA ASN A 281 24.68 13.54 -11.26
C ASN A 281 23.72 13.22 -12.42
N TYR A 282 22.53 13.82 -12.46
CA TYR A 282 21.65 13.74 -13.63
C TYR A 282 22.32 14.35 -14.87
N ASP A 283 22.89 15.54 -14.75
CA ASP A 283 23.51 16.23 -15.88
C ASP A 283 24.73 15.46 -16.42
N ILE A 284 25.54 14.88 -15.53
CA ILE A 284 26.68 14.03 -15.92
C ILE A 284 26.17 12.77 -16.63
N MET A 285 25.23 12.07 -16.02
CA MET A 285 24.64 10.84 -16.57
C MET A 285 24.01 11.11 -17.94
N TYR A 286 23.12 12.09 -18.04
CA TYR A 286 22.38 12.37 -19.27
C TYR A 286 23.33 12.74 -20.43
N LYS A 287 24.33 13.60 -20.17
CA LYS A 287 25.33 14.01 -21.18
C LYS A 287 26.09 12.83 -21.77
N ARG A 288 26.49 11.85 -20.95
CA ARG A 288 27.26 10.70 -21.41
C ARG A 288 26.37 9.58 -22.00
N ALA A 289 25.14 9.47 -21.53
CA ALA A 289 24.21 8.44 -21.96
C ALA A 289 23.47 8.79 -23.26
N GLN A 290 23.34 10.07 -23.61
CA GLN A 290 22.64 10.55 -24.81
C GLN A 290 23.49 10.33 -26.07
N VAL A 291 23.65 9.07 -26.46
CA VAL A 291 24.46 8.68 -27.63
C VAL A 291 23.64 8.06 -28.75
N TYR A 292 22.37 7.79 -28.52
CA TYR A 292 21.47 7.22 -29.51
C TYR A 292 20.55 8.29 -30.11
N PRO A 293 20.06 8.07 -31.35
CA PRO A 293 19.06 8.94 -31.95
C PRO A 293 17.75 8.93 -31.14
N GLU A 294 16.87 9.89 -31.42
CA GLU A 294 15.51 9.95 -30.87
C GLU A 294 15.43 10.02 -29.33
N GLY A 295 16.48 10.56 -28.69
CA GLY A 295 16.48 10.79 -27.24
C GLY A 295 16.70 9.55 -26.36
N MET A 296 16.92 8.38 -26.94
CA MET A 296 17.20 7.16 -26.19
C MET A 296 18.57 7.22 -25.49
N LEU A 297 18.65 6.66 -24.29
CA LEU A 297 19.84 6.72 -23.44
C LEU A 297 20.57 5.38 -23.40
N ARG A 298 21.89 5.41 -23.38
CA ARG A 298 22.75 4.24 -23.18
C ARG A 298 22.57 3.71 -21.75
N TRP A 299 22.40 2.42 -21.61
CA TRP A 299 22.28 1.76 -20.31
C TRP A 299 23.59 1.76 -19.51
N CYS A 300 24.70 1.35 -20.13
CA CYS A 300 25.98 1.19 -19.45
C CYS A 300 27.13 1.68 -20.33
N GLU A 301 28.08 2.40 -19.74
CA GLU A 301 29.29 2.83 -20.45
C GLU A 301 30.09 1.62 -20.96
N GLY A 302 30.55 1.70 -22.21
CA GLY A 302 31.29 0.62 -22.85
C GLY A 302 30.44 -0.57 -23.32
N LYS A 303 29.10 -0.51 -23.18
CA LYS A 303 28.17 -1.51 -23.74
C LYS A 303 27.19 -0.82 -24.69
N ASP A 304 26.90 -1.47 -25.81
CA ASP A 304 25.81 -1.05 -26.68
C ASP A 304 24.47 -1.55 -26.14
N GLY A 305 23.47 -0.67 -26.21
CA GLY A 305 22.11 -1.00 -25.83
C GLY A 305 21.45 0.09 -24.99
N THR A 306 20.14 0.06 -25.03
CA THR A 306 19.25 0.92 -24.27
C THR A 306 18.16 0.04 -23.65
N ASN A 307 17.77 0.37 -22.41
CA ASN A 307 16.83 -0.40 -21.62
C ASN A 307 15.77 0.51 -21.03
N SER A 308 14.62 -0.02 -20.70
CA SER A 308 13.58 0.71 -19.95
C SER A 308 14.06 1.14 -18.55
N CYS A 309 15.02 0.41 -17.93
CA CYS A 309 15.59 0.76 -16.63
C CYS A 309 16.40 2.07 -16.60
N ILE A 310 16.88 2.55 -17.76
CA ILE A 310 17.50 3.89 -17.84
C ILE A 310 16.52 4.94 -18.35
N ASN A 311 15.75 4.65 -19.40
CA ASN A 311 14.92 5.65 -20.05
C ASN A 311 13.75 6.10 -19.13
N GLY A 312 12.98 5.15 -18.59
CA GLY A 312 11.84 5.45 -17.70
C GLY A 312 12.22 6.32 -16.50
N PRO A 313 13.18 5.88 -15.66
CA PRO A 313 13.64 6.66 -14.52
C PRO A 313 14.22 8.02 -14.91
N ALA A 314 14.96 8.11 -16.03
CA ALA A 314 15.54 9.38 -16.50
C ALA A 314 14.45 10.40 -16.89
N ILE A 315 13.34 9.95 -17.48
CA ILE A 315 12.19 10.81 -17.78
C ILE A 315 11.56 11.34 -16.48
N VAL A 316 11.29 10.44 -15.53
CA VAL A 316 10.69 10.81 -14.24
C VAL A 316 11.60 11.77 -13.48
N ALA A 317 12.91 11.49 -13.42
CA ALA A 317 13.90 12.36 -12.77
C ALA A 317 13.94 13.75 -13.40
N ALA A 318 13.90 13.84 -14.74
CA ALA A 318 13.85 15.11 -15.46
C ALA A 318 12.57 15.89 -15.15
N CYS A 319 11.42 15.23 -15.07
CA CYS A 319 10.17 15.87 -14.66
C CYS A 319 10.27 16.46 -13.25
N TYR A 320 10.79 15.70 -12.27
CA TYR A 320 11.01 16.21 -10.91
C TYR A 320 12.03 17.36 -10.87
N LEU A 321 13.13 17.28 -11.66
CA LEU A 321 14.10 18.38 -11.74
C LEU A 321 13.46 19.63 -12.32
N TYR A 322 12.63 19.49 -13.36
CA TYR A 322 11.86 20.62 -13.90
C TYR A 322 10.94 21.24 -12.85
N GLU A 323 10.14 20.42 -12.16
CA GLU A 323 9.21 20.89 -11.12
C GLU A 323 9.90 21.56 -9.93
N MET A 324 11.07 21.06 -9.55
CA MET A 324 11.78 21.58 -8.38
C MET A 324 12.72 22.75 -8.70
N ILE A 325 13.26 22.84 -9.90
CA ILE A 325 14.25 23.85 -10.30
C ILE A 325 13.65 24.89 -11.25
N GLY A 326 12.69 24.50 -12.11
CA GLY A 326 12.03 25.37 -13.09
C GLY A 326 12.82 25.62 -14.36
N ASP A 327 13.84 24.80 -14.66
CA ASP A 327 14.64 24.89 -15.90
C ASP A 327 14.00 24.02 -16.98
N SER A 328 13.48 24.66 -18.05
CA SER A 328 12.78 23.97 -19.16
C SER A 328 13.64 22.93 -19.88
N ALA A 329 14.97 23.05 -19.82
CA ALA A 329 15.87 22.06 -20.42
C ALA A 329 15.64 20.65 -19.87
N TYR A 330 15.18 20.49 -18.62
CA TYR A 330 14.81 19.18 -18.09
C TYR A 330 13.52 18.64 -18.68
N LEU A 331 12.52 19.49 -18.92
CA LEU A 331 11.29 19.09 -19.59
C LEU A 331 11.57 18.64 -21.03
N ASP A 332 12.45 19.36 -21.76
CA ASP A 332 12.85 19.00 -23.11
C ASP A 332 13.54 17.63 -23.13
N LYS A 333 14.44 17.35 -22.17
CA LYS A 333 15.09 16.05 -22.00
C LYS A 333 14.06 14.95 -21.70
N ALA A 334 13.10 15.20 -20.82
CA ALA A 334 12.03 14.27 -20.49
C ALA A 334 11.20 13.91 -21.74
N LYS A 335 10.75 14.92 -22.49
CA LYS A 335 9.98 14.72 -23.73
C LYS A 335 10.78 13.94 -24.76
N ALA A 336 12.02 14.31 -25.02
CA ALA A 336 12.86 13.64 -26.03
C ALA A 336 13.07 12.15 -25.68
N THR A 337 13.38 11.86 -24.40
CA THR A 337 13.59 10.44 -23.98
C THR A 337 12.28 9.65 -23.99
N TYR A 338 11.13 10.28 -23.63
CA TYR A 338 9.83 9.65 -23.70
C TYR A 338 9.45 9.26 -25.12
N GLU A 339 9.64 10.17 -26.09
CA GLU A 339 9.34 9.88 -27.49
C GLU A 339 10.18 8.72 -28.03
N GLY A 340 11.46 8.67 -27.71
CA GLY A 340 12.32 7.56 -28.09
C GLY A 340 11.88 6.24 -27.49
N GLN A 341 11.61 6.20 -26.18
CA GLN A 341 11.13 5.00 -25.52
C GLN A 341 9.75 4.58 -26.07
N ARG A 342 8.87 5.56 -26.31
CA ARG A 342 7.54 5.32 -26.87
C ARG A 342 7.59 4.73 -28.28
N ALA A 343 8.52 5.19 -29.11
CA ALA A 343 8.66 4.71 -30.46
C ALA A 343 9.23 3.27 -30.55
N HIS A 344 10.06 2.88 -29.59
CA HIS A 344 10.89 1.68 -29.72
C HIS A 344 10.65 0.58 -28.69
N LEU A 345 10.34 0.93 -27.43
CA LEU A 345 10.17 -0.02 -26.33
C LEU A 345 8.75 -0.04 -25.75
N PHE A 346 7.82 0.69 -26.36
CA PHE A 346 6.44 0.76 -25.87
C PHE A 346 5.41 0.43 -26.96
N VAL A 347 4.56 -0.56 -26.70
CA VAL A 347 3.42 -0.92 -27.56
C VAL A 347 2.20 -0.12 -27.10
N ALA A 348 2.10 1.13 -27.53
CA ALA A 348 1.10 2.10 -27.06
C ALA A 348 -0.36 1.63 -27.17
N THR A 349 -0.69 0.83 -28.20
CA THR A 349 -2.05 0.27 -28.37
C THR A 349 -2.42 -0.79 -27.34
N ARG A 350 -1.44 -1.36 -26.63
CA ARG A 350 -1.62 -2.41 -25.62
C ARG A 350 -1.21 -1.96 -24.22
N GLY A 351 -0.44 -0.90 -24.10
CA GLY A 351 0.14 -0.48 -22.83
C GLY A 351 1.33 -1.31 -22.35
N ARG A 352 1.97 -2.09 -23.23
CA ARG A 352 3.07 -2.99 -22.88
C ARG A 352 4.42 -2.33 -23.10
N VAL A 353 5.30 -2.36 -22.09
CA VAL A 353 6.66 -1.83 -22.16
C VAL A 353 7.65 -2.99 -22.22
N TYR A 354 8.51 -2.98 -23.24
CA TYR A 354 9.59 -3.94 -23.43
C TYR A 354 10.83 -3.58 -22.59
N ASP A 355 11.64 -4.59 -22.30
CA ASP A 355 12.83 -4.41 -21.45
C ASP A 355 13.96 -3.63 -22.16
N SER A 356 14.38 -4.08 -23.35
CA SER A 356 15.60 -3.54 -23.95
C SER A 356 15.68 -3.72 -25.44
N GLY A 357 16.59 -2.95 -26.04
CA GLY A 357 16.92 -3.04 -27.47
C GLY A 357 18.25 -2.35 -27.79
N GLN A 358 18.60 -2.34 -29.07
CA GLN A 358 19.83 -1.74 -29.56
C GLN A 358 19.70 -1.23 -30.99
N TRP A 359 20.50 -0.25 -31.34
CA TRP A 359 20.65 0.21 -32.71
C TRP A 359 21.68 -0.65 -33.45
N LYS A 360 21.30 -1.15 -34.64
CA LYS A 360 22.18 -1.86 -35.56
C LYS A 360 21.99 -1.32 -36.97
N ASN A 361 23.04 -0.79 -37.56
CA ASN A 361 22.98 -0.21 -38.93
C ASN A 361 21.85 0.83 -39.07
N ASN A 362 21.75 1.78 -38.14
CA ASN A 362 20.72 2.82 -38.06
C ASN A 362 19.26 2.30 -37.96
N THR A 363 19.09 1.02 -37.61
CA THR A 363 17.78 0.44 -37.38
C THR A 363 17.70 -0.05 -35.93
N PHE A 364 16.61 0.32 -35.23
CA PHE A 364 16.37 -0.18 -33.89
C PHE A 364 15.90 -1.63 -33.95
N LYS A 365 16.42 -2.46 -33.06
CA LYS A 365 15.96 -3.85 -32.85
C LYS A 365 15.66 -4.06 -31.38
N VAL A 366 14.43 -4.47 -31.07
CA VAL A 366 14.07 -4.97 -29.73
C VAL A 366 14.91 -6.22 -29.47
N GLY A 367 15.63 -6.23 -28.37
CA GLY A 367 16.46 -7.35 -27.93
C GLY A 367 15.75 -8.24 -26.92
N ASN A 368 14.93 -7.65 -26.06
CA ASN A 368 14.17 -8.36 -25.06
C ASN A 368 12.76 -7.75 -24.92
N GLU A 369 11.76 -8.55 -25.26
CA GLU A 369 10.33 -8.16 -25.15
C GLU A 369 9.75 -8.45 -23.76
N TRP A 370 10.53 -8.91 -22.81
CA TRP A 370 10.06 -9.12 -21.45
C TRP A 370 9.50 -7.82 -20.86
N SER A 371 8.44 -7.95 -20.07
CA SER A 371 7.83 -6.83 -19.39
C SER A 371 7.77 -7.12 -17.89
N SER A 372 8.32 -6.22 -17.11
CA SER A 372 8.38 -6.34 -15.64
C SER A 372 7.56 -5.24 -14.96
N THR A 373 7.44 -5.37 -13.66
CA THR A 373 6.78 -4.33 -12.85
C THR A 373 7.55 -3.00 -12.88
N TYR A 374 8.90 -3.02 -12.95
CA TYR A 374 9.65 -1.76 -13.02
C TYR A 374 9.53 -1.07 -14.38
N ASN A 375 9.53 -1.82 -15.50
CA ASN A 375 9.37 -1.25 -16.84
C ASN A 375 8.03 -0.54 -16.95
N GLN A 376 6.97 -1.24 -16.55
CA GLN A 376 5.61 -0.71 -16.56
C GLN A 376 5.48 0.47 -15.61
N GLY A 377 6.00 0.35 -14.37
CA GLY A 377 5.91 1.38 -13.35
C GLY A 377 6.58 2.68 -13.75
N THR A 378 7.84 2.63 -14.21
CA THR A 378 8.57 3.85 -14.58
C THR A 378 7.99 4.54 -15.80
N MET A 379 7.51 3.77 -16.81
CA MET A 379 6.85 4.36 -17.96
C MET A 379 5.47 4.93 -17.59
N LEU A 380 4.74 4.29 -16.65
CA LEU A 380 3.50 4.81 -16.07
C LEU A 380 3.75 6.16 -15.40
N GLY A 381 4.74 6.22 -14.50
CA GLY A 381 5.14 7.45 -13.81
C GLY A 381 5.56 8.56 -14.79
N ALA A 382 6.34 8.22 -15.83
CA ALA A 382 6.77 9.14 -16.87
C ALA A 382 5.56 9.72 -17.64
N ALA A 383 4.60 8.89 -18.03
CA ALA A 383 3.41 9.31 -18.73
C ALA A 383 2.52 10.23 -17.87
N VAL A 384 2.28 9.88 -16.60
CA VAL A 384 1.50 10.70 -15.67
C VAL A 384 2.16 12.05 -15.42
N LYS A 385 3.48 12.08 -15.17
CA LYS A 385 4.22 13.32 -14.93
C LYS A 385 4.20 14.24 -16.14
N LEU A 386 4.44 13.71 -17.35
CA LEU A 386 4.39 14.50 -18.57
C LEU A 386 2.98 15.01 -18.87
N TRP A 387 1.95 14.20 -18.66
CA TRP A 387 0.57 14.67 -18.78
C TRP A 387 0.29 15.83 -17.82
N LYS A 388 0.64 15.69 -16.57
CA LYS A 388 0.45 16.71 -15.54
C LYS A 388 1.13 18.04 -15.89
N ILE A 389 2.35 17.98 -16.42
CA ILE A 389 3.14 19.17 -16.78
C ILE A 389 2.63 19.82 -18.06
N THR A 390 2.22 19.02 -19.04
CA THR A 390 1.96 19.51 -20.41
C THR A 390 0.48 19.63 -20.76
N GLY A 391 -0.39 18.87 -20.09
CA GLY A 391 -1.81 18.75 -20.44
C GLY A 391 -2.09 17.95 -21.73
N GLU A 392 -1.06 17.28 -22.32
CA GLU A 392 -1.23 16.55 -23.57
C GLU A 392 -1.91 15.19 -23.34
N ASP A 393 -3.14 15.01 -23.84
CA ASP A 393 -4.01 13.81 -23.64
C ASP A 393 -3.34 12.48 -24.04
N ARG A 394 -2.37 12.50 -24.95
CA ARG A 394 -1.66 11.28 -25.36
C ARG A 394 -0.92 10.60 -24.19
N TYR A 395 -0.36 11.38 -23.29
CA TYR A 395 0.32 10.84 -22.11
C TYR A 395 -0.67 10.21 -21.13
N LEU A 396 -1.83 10.83 -20.93
CA LEU A 396 -2.90 10.25 -20.12
C LEU A 396 -3.40 8.92 -20.70
N LYS A 397 -3.58 8.88 -22.03
CA LYS A 397 -3.97 7.65 -22.74
C LYS A 397 -2.93 6.54 -22.57
N ASP A 398 -1.65 6.88 -22.72
CA ASP A 398 -0.55 5.94 -22.52
C ASP A 398 -0.55 5.43 -21.07
N ALA A 399 -0.70 6.32 -20.07
CA ALA A 399 -0.77 5.95 -18.65
C ALA A 399 -1.90 4.95 -18.36
N LYS A 400 -3.12 5.23 -18.82
CA LYS A 400 -4.28 4.33 -18.67
C LYS A 400 -4.02 2.95 -19.30
N ASN A 401 -3.46 2.92 -20.50
CA ASN A 401 -3.14 1.66 -21.17
C ASN A 401 -2.07 0.86 -20.42
N ILE A 402 -1.02 1.53 -19.90
CA ILE A 402 0.04 0.88 -19.11
C ILE A 402 -0.53 0.28 -17.83
N TYR A 403 -1.32 1.04 -17.08
CA TYR A 403 -1.94 0.56 -15.85
C TYR A 403 -2.85 -0.64 -16.11
N GLN A 404 -3.75 -0.53 -17.07
CA GLN A 404 -4.68 -1.61 -17.44
C GLN A 404 -3.95 -2.89 -17.88
N TRP A 405 -2.93 -2.74 -18.73
CA TRP A 405 -2.12 -3.89 -19.15
C TRP A 405 -1.44 -4.57 -17.97
N SER A 406 -0.86 -3.78 -17.06
CA SER A 406 -0.16 -4.29 -15.88
C SER A 406 -1.12 -5.01 -14.93
N PHE A 407 -2.26 -4.43 -14.65
CA PHE A 407 -3.31 -5.03 -13.84
C PHE A 407 -3.77 -6.39 -14.38
N LEU A 408 -3.88 -6.52 -15.71
CA LEU A 408 -4.34 -7.75 -16.34
C LEU A 408 -3.26 -8.82 -16.48
N ASN A 409 -1.98 -8.43 -16.68
CA ASN A 409 -0.92 -9.35 -17.11
C ASN A 409 0.17 -9.59 -16.05
N LEU A 410 0.32 -8.73 -15.03
CA LEU A 410 1.34 -8.89 -14.01
C LEU A 410 0.78 -9.41 -12.66
N THR A 411 -0.51 -9.78 -12.64
CA THR A 411 -1.21 -10.22 -11.45
C THR A 411 -1.70 -11.67 -11.55
N ASP A 412 -1.90 -12.28 -10.42
CA ASP A 412 -2.65 -13.53 -10.32
C ASP A 412 -4.09 -13.35 -10.79
N ARG A 413 -4.60 -14.31 -11.55
CA ARG A 413 -5.94 -14.17 -12.17
C ARG A 413 -7.09 -14.18 -11.17
N SER A 414 -6.92 -14.87 -10.05
CA SER A 414 -7.99 -15.04 -9.03
C SER A 414 -7.98 -13.91 -8.00
N SER A 415 -6.80 -13.54 -7.50
CA SER A 415 -6.65 -12.54 -6.43
C SER A 415 -6.38 -11.13 -6.93
N ARG A 416 -5.91 -10.99 -8.17
CA ARG A 416 -5.41 -9.72 -8.73
C ARG A 416 -4.23 -9.14 -7.97
N ILE A 417 -3.51 -9.95 -7.20
CA ILE A 417 -2.27 -9.56 -6.53
C ILE A 417 -1.08 -9.76 -7.48
N ILE A 418 -0.12 -8.85 -7.47
CA ILE A 418 1.09 -8.96 -8.30
C ILE A 418 1.84 -10.25 -7.96
N ASN A 419 2.00 -11.12 -8.96
CA ASN A 419 2.64 -12.43 -8.81
C ASN A 419 3.87 -12.65 -9.71
N VAL A 420 4.38 -11.60 -10.32
CA VAL A 420 5.63 -11.59 -11.09
C VAL A 420 6.73 -10.84 -10.32
N CYS A 421 7.98 -10.94 -10.77
CA CYS A 421 9.12 -10.28 -10.14
C CYS A 421 9.19 -10.61 -8.63
N GLN A 422 9.15 -11.89 -8.31
CA GLN A 422 9.02 -12.39 -6.93
C GLN A 422 10.10 -13.44 -6.59
N THR A 423 11.33 -13.20 -7.03
CA THR A 423 12.48 -13.99 -6.61
C THR A 423 12.85 -13.68 -5.17
N VAL A 424 13.64 -14.53 -4.55
CA VAL A 424 14.11 -14.33 -3.17
C VAL A 424 15.38 -13.48 -3.11
N ASP A 425 16.06 -13.34 -4.24
CA ASP A 425 17.33 -12.62 -4.40
C ASP A 425 17.46 -11.97 -5.77
N GLY A 426 18.53 -11.22 -5.97
CA GLY A 426 18.86 -10.53 -7.21
C GLY A 426 17.95 -9.35 -7.52
N ASP A 427 18.06 -8.83 -8.72
CA ASP A 427 17.37 -7.61 -9.12
C ASP A 427 15.83 -7.75 -9.13
N LEU A 428 15.35 -8.92 -9.53
CA LEU A 428 13.90 -9.15 -9.68
C LEU A 428 13.11 -9.02 -8.37
N CYS A 429 13.74 -9.26 -7.23
CA CYS A 429 13.03 -9.24 -5.94
C CYS A 429 12.53 -7.85 -5.56
N GLY A 430 13.18 -6.76 -6.02
CA GLY A 430 12.84 -5.38 -5.69
C GLY A 430 11.85 -4.69 -6.63
N PHE A 431 11.55 -5.25 -7.79
CA PHE A 431 10.83 -4.55 -8.86
C PHE A 431 9.39 -4.16 -8.54
N LYS A 432 8.70 -4.90 -7.67
CA LYS A 432 7.30 -4.63 -7.35
C LYS A 432 7.07 -3.29 -6.67
N GLY A 433 8.00 -2.88 -5.78
CA GLY A 433 7.92 -1.62 -5.05
C GLY A 433 7.87 -0.41 -5.97
N ILE A 434 8.66 -0.45 -7.05
CA ILE A 434 8.68 0.60 -8.08
C ILE A 434 7.29 0.76 -8.71
N PHE A 435 6.63 -0.35 -9.05
CA PHE A 435 5.29 -0.28 -9.64
C PHE A 435 4.27 0.30 -8.66
N MET A 436 4.29 -0.07 -7.38
CA MET A 436 3.34 0.44 -6.38
C MET A 436 3.41 1.96 -6.24
N ARG A 437 4.60 2.53 -6.24
CA ARG A 437 4.81 3.99 -6.18
C ARG A 437 4.15 4.71 -7.36
N TYR A 438 4.38 4.21 -8.57
CA TYR A 438 3.82 4.86 -9.76
C TYR A 438 2.36 4.51 -10.01
N ALA A 439 1.87 3.38 -9.49
CA ALA A 439 0.45 3.06 -9.47
C ALA A 439 -0.32 4.02 -8.55
N ARG A 440 0.23 4.38 -7.37
CA ARG A 440 -0.36 5.42 -6.52
C ARG A 440 -0.37 6.78 -7.23
N LEU A 441 0.76 7.19 -7.82
CA LEU A 441 0.81 8.43 -8.59
C LEU A 441 -0.27 8.47 -9.69
N TYR A 442 -0.44 7.35 -10.43
CA TYR A 442 -1.50 7.23 -11.43
C TYR A 442 -2.89 7.35 -10.80
N ALA A 443 -3.14 6.60 -9.74
CA ALA A 443 -4.45 6.56 -9.09
C ALA A 443 -4.88 7.96 -8.58
N GLU A 444 -3.98 8.67 -7.91
CA GLU A 444 -4.24 10.00 -7.38
C GLU A 444 -4.39 11.06 -8.48
N GLU A 445 -3.53 11.03 -9.51
CA GLU A 445 -3.56 12.04 -10.57
C GLU A 445 -4.69 11.82 -11.57
N CYS A 446 -5.10 10.57 -11.80
CA CYS A 446 -6.20 10.23 -12.71
C CYS A 446 -7.54 10.02 -12.00
N ASP A 447 -7.63 10.29 -10.69
CA ASP A 447 -8.83 10.10 -9.86
C ASP A 447 -9.42 8.69 -10.00
N ASP A 448 -8.56 7.66 -9.86
CA ASP A 448 -8.91 6.25 -9.99
C ASP A 448 -8.94 5.55 -8.61
N PRO A 449 -10.09 5.56 -7.90
CA PRO A 449 -10.22 4.95 -6.58
C PRO A 449 -10.04 3.42 -6.63
N ASP A 450 -10.42 2.76 -7.73
CA ASP A 450 -10.26 1.31 -7.88
C ASP A 450 -8.77 0.93 -7.88
N ALA A 451 -7.92 1.81 -8.43
CA ALA A 451 -6.47 1.62 -8.40
C ALA A 451 -5.90 1.78 -6.97
N LEU A 452 -6.43 2.71 -6.16
CA LEU A 452 -6.05 2.86 -4.75
C LEU A 452 -6.47 1.63 -3.94
N ASP A 453 -7.69 1.16 -4.11
CA ASP A 453 -8.19 -0.06 -3.45
C ASP A 453 -7.39 -1.29 -3.86
N TRP A 454 -6.96 -1.36 -5.11
CA TRP A 454 -6.10 -2.43 -5.57
C TRP A 454 -4.71 -2.40 -4.94
N ILE A 455 -4.09 -1.22 -4.75
CA ILE A 455 -2.82 -1.09 -4.03
C ILE A 455 -3.00 -1.55 -2.58
N ALA A 456 -4.05 -1.10 -1.91
CA ALA A 456 -4.38 -1.53 -0.54
C ALA A 456 -4.59 -3.04 -0.44
N SER A 457 -5.23 -3.66 -1.44
CA SER A 457 -5.40 -5.12 -1.52
C SER A 457 -4.06 -5.86 -1.63
N ASN A 458 -3.11 -5.35 -2.43
CA ASN A 458 -1.76 -5.91 -2.51
C ASN A 458 -1.04 -5.84 -1.16
N ALA A 459 -1.11 -4.69 -0.47
CA ALA A 459 -0.53 -4.49 0.85
C ALA A 459 -1.19 -5.41 1.91
N PHE A 460 -2.51 -5.55 1.88
CA PHE A 460 -3.25 -6.44 2.77
C PHE A 460 -2.83 -7.91 2.60
N TYR A 461 -2.72 -8.35 1.34
CA TYR A 461 -2.32 -9.73 1.04
C TYR A 461 -0.87 -10.00 1.47
N ALA A 462 0.01 -9.03 1.24
CA ALA A 462 1.38 -9.09 1.73
C ALA A 462 1.41 -9.20 3.27
N TYR A 463 0.63 -8.38 3.97
CA TYR A 463 0.50 -8.40 5.43
C TYR A 463 0.05 -9.76 5.96
N GLN A 464 -0.91 -10.42 5.33
CA GLN A 464 -1.39 -11.74 5.73
C GLN A 464 -0.31 -12.82 5.62
N ASN A 465 0.67 -12.62 4.74
CA ASN A 465 1.78 -13.55 4.49
C ASN A 465 3.09 -13.18 5.22
N ARG A 466 3.06 -12.19 6.15
CA ARG A 466 4.22 -11.86 6.98
C ARG A 466 4.56 -13.01 7.95
N ASN A 467 5.83 -13.13 8.32
CA ASN A 467 6.24 -14.02 9.40
C ASN A 467 5.95 -13.42 10.79
N SER A 468 6.26 -14.13 11.87
CA SER A 468 6.02 -13.69 13.24
C SER A 468 6.85 -12.45 13.66
N LYS A 469 7.89 -12.11 12.89
CA LYS A 469 8.72 -10.91 13.08
C LYS A 469 8.21 -9.69 12.27
N GLY A 470 7.09 -9.81 11.59
CA GLY A 470 6.53 -8.76 10.73
C GLY A 470 7.21 -8.63 9.37
N VAL A 471 8.14 -9.51 9.00
CA VAL A 471 8.87 -9.46 7.73
C VAL A 471 8.07 -10.14 6.62
N ILE A 472 8.11 -9.54 5.43
CA ILE A 472 7.45 -10.03 4.23
C ILE A 472 8.46 -10.05 3.09
N TRP A 473 8.44 -11.11 2.28
CA TRP A 473 9.26 -11.19 1.07
C TRP A 473 8.61 -10.51 -0.13
N SER A 474 9.32 -10.52 -1.25
CA SER A 474 8.76 -10.13 -2.54
C SER A 474 7.65 -11.09 -3.05
N LYS A 475 7.52 -12.28 -2.47
CA LYS A 475 6.48 -13.28 -2.80
C LYS A 475 5.23 -13.06 -1.94
N TRP A 476 4.42 -12.09 -2.28
CA TRP A 476 3.25 -11.70 -1.47
C TRP A 476 2.15 -12.77 -1.39
N LEU A 477 2.11 -13.71 -2.34
CA LEU A 477 1.19 -14.86 -2.35
C LEU A 477 1.75 -16.11 -1.65
N THR A 478 2.87 -15.98 -0.95
CA THR A 478 3.53 -17.08 -0.25
C THR A 478 3.88 -16.65 1.17
N LYS A 479 3.53 -17.48 2.15
CA LYS A 479 3.86 -17.22 3.56
C LYS A 479 5.37 -17.08 3.72
N THR A 480 5.79 -15.98 4.30
CA THR A 480 7.20 -15.72 4.61
C THR A 480 7.69 -16.66 5.69
N ALA A 481 8.80 -17.35 5.47
CA ALA A 481 9.35 -18.32 6.42
C ALA A 481 9.75 -17.66 7.73
N GLU A 482 9.51 -18.36 8.85
CA GLU A 482 9.89 -17.89 10.19
C GLU A 482 11.41 -17.86 10.38
N ASN A 483 12.10 -18.84 9.83
CA ASN A 483 13.55 -18.88 9.79
C ASN A 483 14.02 -18.58 8.35
N LEU A 484 14.36 -17.32 8.11
CA LEU A 484 14.84 -16.86 6.81
C LEU A 484 16.17 -17.52 6.38
N ARG A 485 16.78 -18.38 7.22
CA ARG A 485 18.03 -19.08 6.91
C ARG A 485 17.86 -20.49 6.36
N ASP A 486 16.66 -21.08 6.49
CA ASP A 486 16.44 -22.45 6.03
C ASP A 486 16.35 -22.55 4.54
N GLY A 487 17.44 -22.95 3.92
CA GLY A 487 17.54 -23.35 2.51
C GLY A 487 17.93 -22.25 1.54
N ASP A 488 17.83 -20.98 1.89
CA ASP A 488 18.13 -19.86 0.99
C ASP A 488 19.04 -18.85 1.67
N LYS A 489 20.35 -18.99 1.45
CA LYS A 489 21.39 -18.18 2.11
C LYS A 489 21.31 -16.69 1.82
N ASN A 490 20.52 -16.30 0.79
CA ASN A 490 20.42 -14.94 0.28
C ASN A 490 19.24 -14.18 0.88
N VAL A 491 18.20 -14.86 1.34
CA VAL A 491 16.97 -14.23 1.84
C VAL A 491 17.20 -13.43 3.13
N THR A 492 18.16 -13.82 3.95
CA THR A 492 18.44 -13.16 5.25
C THR A 492 19.10 -11.80 5.13
N ASP A 493 19.76 -11.54 4.01
CA ASP A 493 20.49 -10.29 3.77
C ASP A 493 19.83 -9.40 2.72
N ASP A 494 18.74 -9.84 2.08
CA ASP A 494 18.09 -9.11 1.01
C ASP A 494 16.95 -8.22 1.52
N ALA A 495 17.34 -7.10 2.12
CA ALA A 495 16.41 -6.03 2.47
C ALA A 495 15.65 -5.50 1.23
N PHE A 496 16.25 -5.61 0.05
CA PHE A 496 15.67 -5.09 -1.18
C PHE A 496 14.37 -5.81 -1.57
N GLY A 497 14.35 -7.14 -1.48
CA GLY A 497 13.12 -7.90 -1.71
C GLY A 497 12.02 -7.59 -0.67
N ALA A 498 12.41 -7.48 0.60
CA ALA A 498 11.48 -7.17 1.68
C ALA A 498 10.93 -5.73 1.61
N SER A 499 11.70 -4.77 1.09
CA SER A 499 11.26 -3.37 0.94
C SER A 499 10.05 -3.21 0.01
N THR A 500 9.81 -4.19 -0.88
CA THR A 500 8.67 -4.14 -1.81
C THR A 500 7.32 -4.17 -1.08
N ALA A 501 7.20 -4.90 0.01
CA ALA A 501 5.99 -4.92 0.82
C ALA A 501 5.83 -3.61 1.60
N VAL A 502 6.94 -3.01 2.05
CA VAL A 502 6.93 -1.67 2.67
C VAL A 502 6.47 -0.62 1.66
N SER A 503 6.97 -0.70 0.41
CA SER A 503 6.52 0.20 -0.65
C SER A 503 5.03 0.01 -0.96
N ALA A 504 4.51 -1.23 -1.01
CA ALA A 504 3.08 -1.47 -1.17
C ALA A 504 2.26 -0.86 -0.02
N ALA A 505 2.70 -1.06 1.22
CA ALA A 505 2.05 -0.53 2.42
C ALA A 505 2.09 1.01 2.49
N ALA A 506 3.23 1.60 2.19
CA ALA A 506 3.42 3.05 2.19
C ALA A 506 2.63 3.76 1.07
N ASN A 507 2.45 3.09 -0.07
CA ASN A 507 1.69 3.64 -1.20
C ASN A 507 0.19 3.25 -1.18
N ALA A 508 -0.25 2.40 -0.24
CA ALA A 508 -1.66 2.20 0.02
C ALA A 508 -2.25 3.44 0.71
N HIS A 509 -3.34 3.96 0.19
CA HIS A 509 -3.97 5.21 0.67
C HIS A 509 -4.74 4.99 1.97
N VAL A 510 -4.01 4.64 3.04
CA VAL A 510 -4.56 4.23 4.33
C VAL A 510 -4.33 5.31 5.38
N GLY A 511 -5.42 5.72 6.03
CA GLY A 511 -5.37 6.79 7.05
C GLY A 511 -5.31 8.20 6.47
N VAL A 512 -5.14 8.34 5.15
CA VAL A 512 -5.29 9.61 4.43
C VAL A 512 -6.63 9.55 3.70
N PRO A 513 -7.59 10.42 4.00
CA PRO A 513 -8.88 10.38 3.31
C PRO A 513 -8.69 10.64 1.81
N TYR A 514 -9.16 9.74 0.96
CA TYR A 514 -9.22 9.98 -0.48
C TYR A 514 -10.09 11.20 -0.80
N TYR A 515 -11.21 11.30 -0.09
CA TYR A 515 -12.05 12.48 -0.08
C TYR A 515 -11.74 13.33 1.15
N LYS A 516 -11.58 14.62 0.96
CA LYS A 516 -11.30 15.59 2.03
C LYS A 516 -12.57 16.36 2.33
N ASP A 517 -13.01 16.36 3.59
CA ASP A 517 -14.15 17.19 4.03
C ASP A 517 -13.71 18.66 4.03
N ALA A 518 -14.37 19.48 3.19
CA ALA A 518 -14.08 20.92 3.06
C ALA A 518 -14.24 21.67 4.39
N PHE A 519 -15.14 21.22 5.26
CA PHE A 519 -15.47 21.89 6.52
C PHE A 519 -14.66 21.41 7.73
N ARG A 520 -13.67 20.56 7.50
CA ARG A 520 -12.66 20.17 8.49
C ARG A 520 -11.28 20.66 8.09
N PRO A 521 -10.36 20.87 9.03
CA PRO A 521 -8.99 21.21 8.70
C PRO A 521 -8.36 20.09 7.85
N ILE A 522 -8.00 20.42 6.60
CA ILE A 522 -7.27 19.56 5.69
C ILE A 522 -5.80 19.82 5.96
N ALA A 523 -5.08 18.81 6.43
CA ALA A 523 -3.66 18.93 6.72
C ALA A 523 -2.86 19.18 5.43
N VAL A 524 -1.77 19.94 5.54
CA VAL A 524 -0.91 20.19 4.39
C VAL A 524 -0.26 18.91 3.86
N SER A 525 -0.07 17.90 4.72
CA SER A 525 0.43 16.57 4.32
C SER A 525 -0.55 15.78 3.44
N ASP A 526 -1.84 16.14 3.43
CA ASP A 526 -2.89 15.46 2.65
C ASP A 526 -2.97 15.96 1.20
N PHE A 527 -1.94 16.66 0.72
CA PHE A 527 -1.86 17.13 -0.65
C PHE A 527 -1.83 15.96 -1.64
N ASN A 528 -2.36 16.20 -2.83
CA ASN A 528 -2.23 15.31 -3.98
C ASN A 528 -1.07 15.72 -4.89
N ASP A 529 -0.76 17.03 -4.93
CA ASP A 529 0.37 17.55 -5.70
C ASP A 529 0.92 18.84 -5.10
N ILE A 530 2.25 19.04 -5.26
CA ILE A 530 2.93 20.29 -4.96
C ILE A 530 3.87 20.67 -6.11
N GLN A 531 3.92 21.96 -6.45
CA GLN A 531 4.87 22.47 -7.43
C GLN A 531 5.62 23.68 -6.85
N PHE A 532 6.96 23.68 -6.99
CA PHE A 532 7.84 24.70 -6.43
C PHE A 532 7.62 24.93 -4.92
N MET A 533 7.09 23.93 -4.23
CA MET A 533 6.92 23.84 -2.80
C MET A 533 7.80 22.73 -2.25
N GLN A 534 8.11 22.82 -0.98
CA GLN A 534 8.84 21.78 -0.24
C GLN A 534 8.06 21.44 1.01
N LEU A 535 7.82 20.18 1.25
CA LEU A 535 7.31 19.73 2.53
C LEU A 535 8.43 19.88 3.57
N THR A 536 8.11 20.47 4.71
CA THR A 536 9.07 20.74 5.79
C THR A 536 8.40 20.59 7.14
N THR A 537 9.14 20.72 8.20
CA THR A 537 8.63 20.74 9.56
C THR A 537 8.97 22.06 10.23
N ASP A 538 8.00 22.63 10.93
CA ASP A 538 8.20 23.81 11.74
C ASP A 538 7.69 23.54 13.15
N ALA A 539 8.60 23.46 14.11
CA ALA A 539 8.25 23.19 15.51
C ALA A 539 7.49 24.36 16.20
N THR A 540 7.42 25.52 15.53
CA THR A 540 6.65 26.67 16.02
C THR A 540 5.20 26.63 15.56
N GLU A 541 4.85 25.75 14.61
CA GLU A 541 3.47 25.54 14.18
C GLU A 541 2.78 24.55 15.12
N THR A 542 1.70 25.01 15.74
CA THR A 542 0.95 24.24 16.76
C THR A 542 -0.18 23.40 16.18
N ASP A 543 -0.70 23.77 14.98
CA ASP A 543 -1.82 23.09 14.33
C ASP A 543 -1.38 21.89 13.49
N GLY A 544 -0.08 21.61 13.44
CA GLY A 544 0.55 20.49 12.75
C GLY A 544 2.00 20.84 12.38
N PRO A 545 2.96 20.05 12.81
CA PRO A 545 4.38 20.34 12.60
C PRO A 545 4.81 20.19 11.13
N VAL A 546 4.01 19.54 10.29
CA VAL A 546 4.27 19.41 8.86
C VAL A 546 3.69 20.60 8.13
N THR A 547 4.55 21.29 7.39
CA THR A 547 4.23 22.51 6.64
C THR A 547 4.83 22.46 5.25
N THR A 548 4.48 23.42 4.40
CA THR A 548 5.14 23.58 3.09
C THR A 548 5.86 24.93 3.03
N LEU A 549 6.97 25.00 2.31
CA LEU A 549 7.70 26.23 2.05
C LEU A 549 7.83 26.46 0.54
N ALA A 550 7.35 27.61 0.07
CA ALA A 550 7.46 28.01 -1.33
C ALA A 550 8.91 28.35 -1.71
N THR A 551 9.33 27.92 -2.90
CA THR A 551 10.64 28.20 -3.45
C THR A 551 10.64 29.37 -4.45
N LYS A 552 9.47 29.69 -5.03
CA LYS A 552 9.28 30.81 -5.95
C LYS A 552 7.80 31.18 -6.13
N GLU A 553 7.54 32.28 -6.81
CA GLU A 553 6.20 32.67 -7.27
C GLU A 553 5.63 31.62 -8.22
N GLY A 554 4.31 31.36 -8.14
CA GLY A 554 3.64 30.28 -8.84
C GLY A 554 3.75 28.92 -8.14
N ALA A 555 4.40 28.85 -6.98
CA ALA A 555 4.40 27.65 -6.16
C ALA A 555 2.99 27.34 -5.65
N TYR A 556 2.60 26.06 -5.64
CA TYR A 556 1.28 25.67 -5.14
C TYR A 556 1.28 24.35 -4.35
N VAL A 557 0.24 24.21 -3.52
CA VAL A 557 -0.24 22.96 -2.97
C VAL A 557 -1.60 22.68 -3.56
N CYS A 558 -1.85 21.43 -3.99
CA CYS A 558 -3.09 20.98 -4.59
C CYS A 558 -3.74 19.88 -3.74
N TYR A 559 -5.02 20.02 -3.50
CA TYR A 559 -5.86 19.02 -2.84
C TYR A 559 -6.99 18.62 -3.79
N LYS A 560 -7.05 17.36 -4.20
CA LYS A 560 -8.12 16.81 -5.00
C LYS A 560 -9.24 16.25 -4.11
N ASN A 561 -10.41 16.09 -4.70
CA ASN A 561 -11.57 15.47 -4.05
C ASN A 561 -11.95 16.16 -2.73
N VAL A 562 -11.90 17.50 -2.69
CA VAL A 562 -12.41 18.28 -1.56
C VAL A 562 -13.93 18.35 -1.67
N VAL A 563 -14.62 17.68 -0.74
CA VAL A 563 -16.08 17.50 -0.77
C VAL A 563 -16.76 18.55 0.10
N PHE A 564 -17.54 19.40 -0.53
CA PHE A 564 -18.45 20.37 0.12
C PHE A 564 -19.86 19.76 0.28
N GLY A 565 -20.20 18.72 -0.49
CA GLY A 565 -21.52 18.14 -0.52
C GLY A 565 -22.58 19.14 -1.02
N THR A 566 -23.72 19.16 -0.36
CA THR A 566 -24.79 20.12 -0.61
C THR A 566 -24.70 21.39 0.24
N ARG A 567 -23.77 21.42 1.20
CA ARG A 567 -23.51 22.59 2.06
C ARG A 567 -22.70 23.61 1.27
N GLU A 568 -23.10 24.87 1.33
CA GLU A 568 -22.41 25.96 0.64
C GLU A 568 -21.35 26.56 1.56
N ALA A 569 -20.09 26.53 1.13
CA ALA A 569 -19.03 27.30 1.74
C ALA A 569 -19.02 28.72 1.18
N THR A 570 -18.85 29.72 2.05
CA THR A 570 -18.75 31.12 1.71
C THR A 570 -17.46 31.77 2.17
N THR A 571 -16.63 31.04 2.93
CA THR A 571 -15.33 31.47 3.38
C THR A 571 -14.30 30.35 3.25
N VAL A 572 -13.03 30.74 3.12
CA VAL A 572 -11.88 29.84 3.25
C VAL A 572 -10.95 30.39 4.33
N SER A 573 -10.44 29.51 5.18
CA SER A 573 -9.42 29.81 6.16
C SER A 573 -8.14 29.01 5.84
N VAL A 574 -7.01 29.68 5.86
CA VAL A 574 -5.71 29.06 5.57
C VAL A 574 -4.74 29.42 6.69
N ARG A 575 -4.09 28.43 7.24
CA ARG A 575 -2.96 28.61 8.14
C ARG A 575 -1.72 28.91 7.31
N VAL A 576 -1.11 30.07 7.50
CA VAL A 576 -0.04 30.56 6.62
C VAL A 576 1.03 31.27 7.43
N ASN A 577 2.29 31.11 7.02
CA ASN A 577 3.44 31.84 7.53
C ASN A 577 4.10 32.63 6.41
N SER A 578 4.46 33.86 6.68
CA SER A 578 5.35 34.67 5.84
C SER A 578 6.58 35.08 6.64
N ALA A 579 7.77 34.81 6.15
CA ALA A 579 9.01 35.13 6.86
C ALA A 579 9.98 35.94 5.99
N GLY A 580 10.69 36.88 6.60
CA GLY A 580 11.71 37.69 5.98
C GLY A 580 11.25 39.07 5.51
N THR A 581 12.13 39.81 4.85
CA THR A 581 11.92 41.23 4.42
C THR A 581 11.00 41.38 3.20
N SER A 582 10.65 40.26 2.52
CA SER A 582 9.76 40.26 1.36
C SER A 582 8.41 39.68 1.77
N VAL A 583 7.41 40.52 1.72
CA VAL A 583 6.02 40.14 2.04
C VAL A 583 5.44 39.31 0.89
N GLY A 584 5.00 38.08 1.20
CA GLY A 584 4.37 37.20 0.23
C GLY A 584 2.86 37.47 0.08
N ARG A 585 2.27 36.91 -0.98
CA ARG A 585 0.80 36.81 -1.17
C ARG A 585 0.43 35.41 -1.63
N MET A 586 -0.80 35.04 -1.37
CA MET A 586 -1.37 33.78 -1.86
C MET A 586 -2.75 34.00 -2.49
N ALA A 587 -3.14 33.10 -3.34
CA ALA A 587 -4.51 33.00 -3.85
C ALA A 587 -5.03 31.57 -3.79
N LEU A 588 -6.35 31.44 -3.67
CA LEU A 588 -7.10 30.20 -3.75
C LEU A 588 -7.73 30.06 -5.12
N TYR A 589 -7.59 28.88 -5.71
CA TYR A 589 -8.23 28.52 -6.96
C TYR A 589 -9.01 27.22 -6.79
N LEU A 590 -10.13 27.08 -7.54
CA LEU A 590 -10.90 25.85 -7.63
C LEU A 590 -10.85 25.32 -9.07
N ASP A 591 -10.63 24.02 -9.21
CA ASP A 591 -10.67 23.24 -10.47
C ASP A 591 -9.65 23.66 -11.54
N GLY A 592 -8.68 24.47 -11.20
CA GLY A 592 -7.59 24.85 -12.10
C GLY A 592 -6.94 26.17 -11.73
N ILE A 593 -5.71 26.40 -12.19
CA ILE A 593 -4.94 27.62 -11.92
C ILE A 593 -5.08 28.56 -13.13
N THR A 594 -6.30 29.05 -13.39
CA THR A 594 -6.58 30.06 -14.41
C THR A 594 -7.24 31.28 -13.74
N PRO A 595 -7.17 32.48 -14.34
CA PRO A 595 -7.80 33.66 -13.75
C PRO A 595 -9.31 33.49 -13.43
N SER A 596 -10.03 32.70 -14.21
CA SER A 596 -11.45 32.41 -14.00
C SER A 596 -11.72 31.44 -12.84
N CYS A 597 -10.73 30.69 -12.43
CA CYS A 597 -10.82 29.72 -11.32
C CYS A 597 -10.40 30.32 -9.97
N ARG A 598 -9.88 31.56 -9.95
CA ARG A 598 -9.49 32.22 -8.71
C ARG A 598 -10.69 32.68 -7.93
N VAL A 599 -10.83 32.20 -6.69
CA VAL A 599 -11.97 32.49 -5.82
C VAL A 599 -11.63 33.40 -4.65
N ALA A 600 -10.35 33.48 -4.25
CA ALA A 600 -9.85 34.41 -3.25
C ALA A 600 -8.38 34.78 -3.51
N GLU A 601 -7.97 35.95 -3.04
CA GLU A 601 -6.57 36.40 -3.01
C GLU A 601 -6.31 37.17 -1.73
N SER A 602 -5.16 36.92 -1.07
CA SER A 602 -4.79 37.62 0.15
C SER A 602 -4.19 39.00 -0.15
N ASP A 603 -4.28 39.91 0.81
CA ASP A 603 -3.37 41.03 0.94
C ASP A 603 -1.94 40.52 1.24
N ASP A 604 -1.02 41.46 1.44
CA ASP A 604 0.36 41.14 1.88
C ASP A 604 0.30 40.40 3.23
N LEU A 605 0.90 39.21 3.28
CA LEU A 605 0.84 38.31 4.43
C LEU A 605 1.65 38.90 5.62
N ALA A 606 1.09 38.88 6.80
CA ALA A 606 1.79 39.26 8.01
C ALA A 606 2.92 38.28 8.36
N GLU A 607 3.96 38.76 9.04
CA GLU A 607 5.08 37.93 9.50
C GLU A 607 4.62 36.91 10.57
N GLY A 608 5.16 35.71 10.54
CA GLY A 608 4.87 34.59 11.43
C GLY A 608 3.64 33.80 11.02
N TRP A 609 3.28 32.82 11.84
CA TRP A 609 2.11 31.96 11.61
C TRP A 609 0.81 32.68 11.93
N ASN A 610 -0.04 32.83 10.95
CA ASN A 610 -1.36 33.47 11.05
C ASN A 610 -2.43 32.60 10.38
N THR A 611 -3.64 32.67 10.87
CA THR A 611 -4.81 32.19 10.14
C THR A 611 -5.44 33.34 9.39
N ILE A 612 -5.50 33.27 8.07
CA ILE A 612 -6.19 34.26 7.25
C ILE A 612 -7.51 33.65 6.77
N THR A 613 -8.55 34.44 6.77
CA THR A 613 -9.89 34.04 6.31
C THR A 613 -10.37 35.00 5.22
N HIS A 614 -10.80 34.47 4.10
CA HIS A 614 -11.31 35.25 2.97
C HIS A 614 -12.70 34.78 2.57
N PRO A 615 -13.59 35.72 2.14
CA PRO A 615 -14.83 35.34 1.51
C PRO A 615 -14.55 34.69 0.15
N ILE A 616 -15.37 33.70 -0.20
CA ILE A 616 -15.39 33.04 -1.51
C ILE A 616 -16.80 33.03 -2.07
N PRO A 617 -17.01 32.89 -3.38
CA PRO A 617 -18.32 32.60 -3.94
C PRO A 617 -18.92 31.34 -3.28
N ALA A 618 -20.25 31.30 -3.13
CA ALA A 618 -20.94 30.13 -2.59
C ALA A 618 -20.53 28.87 -3.37
N THR A 619 -19.89 27.94 -2.70
CA THR A 619 -19.25 26.75 -3.28
C THR A 619 -19.81 25.49 -2.64
N SER A 620 -20.31 24.55 -3.48
CA SER A 620 -20.82 23.24 -3.08
C SER A 620 -20.38 22.16 -4.08
N GLY A 621 -20.58 20.89 -3.78
CA GLY A 621 -20.16 19.80 -4.65
C GLY A 621 -18.77 19.25 -4.27
N THR A 622 -18.00 18.86 -5.26
CA THR A 622 -16.62 18.34 -5.08
C THR A 622 -15.68 19.11 -5.99
N HIS A 623 -14.58 19.61 -5.43
CA HIS A 623 -13.63 20.46 -6.13
C HIS A 623 -12.18 20.04 -5.91
N THR A 624 -11.32 20.45 -6.85
CA THR A 624 -9.87 20.47 -6.67
C THR A 624 -9.46 21.86 -6.17
N VAL A 625 -8.78 21.92 -5.03
CA VAL A 625 -8.38 23.16 -4.37
C VAL A 625 -6.89 23.39 -4.57
N TYR A 626 -6.52 24.60 -4.98
CA TYR A 626 -5.13 25.02 -5.10
C TYR A 626 -4.84 26.24 -4.21
N LEU A 627 -3.83 26.12 -3.36
CA LEU A 627 -3.22 27.27 -2.67
C LEU A 627 -1.98 27.67 -3.44
N VAL A 628 -2.00 28.87 -4.03
CA VAL A 628 -0.94 29.35 -4.95
C VAL A 628 -0.28 30.59 -4.39
N VAL A 629 1.05 30.64 -4.41
CA VAL A 629 1.83 31.84 -4.05
C VAL A 629 1.86 32.79 -5.24
N THR A 630 1.21 33.94 -5.12
CA THR A 630 1.09 34.95 -6.20
C THR A 630 2.12 36.07 -6.12
N LYS A 631 2.82 36.21 -5.01
CA LYS A 631 3.93 37.12 -4.83
C LYS A 631 5.04 36.41 -4.05
N ALA A 632 6.25 36.44 -4.58
CA ALA A 632 7.38 35.78 -3.95
C ALA A 632 7.71 36.38 -2.57
N GLY A 633 7.88 35.47 -1.61
CA GLY A 633 8.26 35.67 -0.22
C GLY A 633 8.58 34.29 0.33
N LYS A 634 9.05 34.19 1.57
CA LYS A 634 9.10 32.89 2.27
C LYS A 634 7.67 32.58 2.77
N VAL A 635 6.86 32.02 1.90
CA VAL A 635 5.49 31.62 2.22
C VAL A 635 5.44 30.14 2.54
N ALA A 636 4.91 29.79 3.72
CA ALA A 636 4.63 28.42 4.11
C ALA A 636 3.12 28.25 4.39
N PHE A 637 2.58 27.09 4.04
CA PHE A 637 1.20 26.71 4.32
C PHE A 637 1.15 25.64 5.41
N GLY A 638 0.17 25.77 6.32
CA GLY A 638 -0.34 24.76 7.21
C GLY A 638 -1.70 24.24 6.72
N ASN A 639 -2.65 24.05 7.64
CA ASN A 639 -3.98 23.54 7.33
C ASN A 639 -4.85 24.53 6.53
N VAL A 640 -5.80 24.00 5.75
CA VAL A 640 -6.84 24.75 5.06
C VAL A 640 -8.22 24.17 5.39
N TRP A 641 -9.24 25.02 5.58
CA TRP A 641 -10.63 24.60 5.76
C TRP A 641 -11.59 25.67 5.26
N PHE A 642 -12.83 25.28 5.06
CA PHE A 642 -13.89 26.15 4.54
C PHE A 642 -14.99 26.35 5.57
N GLY A 643 -15.65 27.49 5.53
CA GLY A 643 -16.74 27.86 6.43
C GLY A 643 -17.97 28.27 5.65
N ASP A 644 -19.14 28.15 6.31
CA ASP A 644 -20.41 28.66 5.81
C ASP A 644 -20.71 30.06 6.33
N ALA A 645 -21.87 30.62 5.93
CA ALA A 645 -22.31 31.97 6.33
C ALA A 645 -22.54 32.13 7.85
N THR A 646 -22.51 31.04 8.62
CA THR A 646 -22.72 31.10 10.08
C THR A 646 -21.46 31.49 10.85
N GLY A 647 -20.30 31.47 10.18
CA GLY A 647 -19.02 31.89 10.78
C GLY A 647 -18.53 31.04 11.94
N LEU A 648 -19.14 29.87 12.15
CA LEU A 648 -18.68 28.91 13.15
C LEU A 648 -17.38 28.27 12.67
N ALA A 649 -16.31 28.49 13.42
CA ALA A 649 -15.05 27.75 13.22
C ALA A 649 -15.31 26.24 13.41
N PRO A 650 -14.58 25.38 12.70
CA PRO A 650 -14.63 23.93 12.97
C PRO A 650 -14.31 23.71 14.45
N LEU A 651 -15.10 22.87 15.12
CA LEU A 651 -14.82 22.49 16.49
C LEU A 651 -13.48 21.77 16.56
N PRO A 652 -12.65 22.00 17.60
CA PRO A 652 -11.45 21.21 17.81
C PRO A 652 -11.79 19.72 17.92
N ALA A 653 -10.86 18.84 17.54
CA ALA A 653 -11.04 17.40 17.46
C ALA A 653 -11.38 16.68 18.80
N ASP A 654 -11.40 17.39 19.93
CA ASP A 654 -11.62 16.86 21.28
C ASP A 654 -12.87 17.46 21.94
N GLY A 655 -14.05 17.00 21.53
CA GLY A 655 -15.29 17.33 22.20
C GLY A 655 -16.46 16.60 21.57
N GLU A 656 -17.09 15.70 22.35
CA GLU A 656 -18.32 15.01 21.96
C GLU A 656 -19.41 16.00 21.51
N ALA A 657 -19.47 16.24 20.20
CA ALA A 657 -20.63 16.83 19.56
C ALA A 657 -21.29 15.76 18.70
N GLU A 658 -22.61 15.63 18.78
CA GLU A 658 -23.40 14.78 17.88
C GLU A 658 -23.08 15.19 16.44
N THR A 659 -22.07 14.52 15.85
CA THR A 659 -21.71 14.68 14.45
C THR A 659 -22.74 13.94 13.63
N CYS A 660 -23.39 14.61 12.68
CA CYS A 660 -24.09 13.91 11.63
C CYS A 660 -23.05 13.02 10.92
N PRO A 661 -23.14 11.70 11.00
CA PRO A 661 -22.08 10.82 10.55
C PRO A 661 -21.90 10.94 9.03
N THR A 662 -20.67 11.16 8.59
CA THR A 662 -20.33 11.19 7.17
C THR A 662 -20.53 9.79 6.58
N ARG A 663 -21.42 9.63 5.62
CA ARG A 663 -21.81 8.33 5.07
C ARG A 663 -21.41 8.23 3.61
N PHE A 664 -20.87 7.06 3.26
CA PHE A 664 -20.53 6.71 1.87
C PHE A 664 -21.09 5.32 1.54
N ASP A 665 -21.42 5.07 0.27
CA ASP A 665 -21.64 3.72 -0.21
C ASP A 665 -20.29 2.96 -0.37
N LEU A 666 -20.35 1.68 -0.69
CA LEU A 666 -19.13 0.87 -0.91
C LEU A 666 -18.30 1.32 -2.13
N GLY A 667 -18.84 2.14 -3.00
CA GLY A 667 -18.14 2.79 -4.11
C GLY A 667 -17.53 4.14 -3.72
N GLY A 668 -17.58 4.54 -2.44
CA GLY A 668 -17.05 5.82 -1.95
C GLY A 668 -17.93 7.03 -2.30
N ARG A 669 -19.16 6.83 -2.74
CA ARG A 669 -20.10 7.91 -3.05
C ARG A 669 -20.75 8.41 -1.75
N PHE A 670 -20.68 9.72 -1.53
CA PHE A 670 -21.31 10.36 -0.38
C PHE A 670 -22.84 10.15 -0.37
N LEU A 671 -23.38 9.81 0.80
CA LEU A 671 -24.79 9.57 1.03
C LEU A 671 -25.35 10.61 2.00
N THR A 672 -26.33 11.37 1.57
CA THR A 672 -27.09 12.32 2.43
C THR A 672 -28.05 11.61 3.37
N GLU A 673 -28.49 10.41 2.99
CA GLU A 673 -29.41 9.57 3.75
C GLU A 673 -28.92 8.11 3.77
N PRO A 674 -29.25 7.33 4.81
CA PRO A 674 -28.90 5.92 4.86
C PRO A 674 -29.58 5.15 3.73
N VAL A 675 -28.82 4.41 2.94
CA VAL A 675 -29.39 3.49 1.96
C VAL A 675 -29.33 2.05 2.48
N ARG A 676 -30.29 1.22 2.07
CA ARG A 676 -30.30 -0.18 2.42
C ARG A 676 -29.04 -0.87 1.89
N GLY A 677 -28.34 -1.58 2.76
CA GLY A 677 -27.08 -2.21 2.45
C GLY A 677 -25.95 -1.73 3.37
N ILE A 678 -24.70 -1.98 2.97
CA ILE A 678 -23.54 -1.55 3.75
C ILE A 678 -23.24 -0.08 3.44
N ASN A 679 -23.22 0.74 4.48
CA ASN A 679 -22.81 2.14 4.44
C ASN A 679 -21.48 2.29 5.18
N LEU A 680 -20.62 3.16 4.71
CA LEU A 680 -19.43 3.57 5.43
C LEU A 680 -19.77 4.83 6.23
N VAL A 681 -19.62 4.78 7.55
CA VAL A 681 -19.94 5.89 8.45
C VAL A 681 -18.73 6.11 9.35
N ASP A 682 -18.14 7.29 9.25
CA ASP A 682 -16.94 7.68 10.02
C ASP A 682 -15.83 6.62 10.01
N GLY A 683 -15.60 6.03 8.83
CA GLY A 683 -14.59 4.97 8.63
C GLY A 683 -15.03 3.55 9.05
N GLY A 684 -16.21 3.40 9.66
CA GLY A 684 -16.79 2.10 10.04
C GLY A 684 -17.84 1.63 9.04
N LYS A 685 -18.03 0.32 8.89
CA LYS A 685 -19.11 -0.27 8.08
C LYS A 685 -20.38 -0.42 8.92
N ILE A 686 -21.49 0.13 8.47
CA ILE A 686 -22.81 -0.05 9.08
C ILE A 686 -23.73 -0.70 8.06
N LEU A 687 -24.39 -1.79 8.45
CA LEU A 687 -25.43 -2.42 7.65
C LEU A 687 -26.78 -1.76 7.97
N ILE A 688 -27.37 -1.10 7.00
CA ILE A 688 -28.75 -0.58 7.06
C ILE A 688 -29.66 -1.66 6.46
N ARG A 689 -30.53 -2.22 7.27
CA ARG A 689 -31.47 -3.30 6.89
C ARG A 689 -32.76 -2.77 6.26
#